data_6755c43ab8851e99c9092061be38fc3b
#
_entry.id   6755c43ab8851e99c9092061be38fc3b
#
_cell.length_a   1.000
_cell.length_b   1.000
_cell.length_c   1.000
_cell.angle_alpha   90.00
_cell.angle_beta   90.00
_cell.angle_gamma   90.00
#
_symmetry.space_group_name_H-M   'P 1'
#
loop_
_entity.id
_entity.type
_entity.pdbx_description
1 polymer ?
#
loop_
_entity_poly.entity_id
_entity_poly.type
_entity_poly.pdbx_seq_one_letter_code
_entity_poly.pdbx_strand_id
1 'polypeptide(L)'
;MAAAAQGVVNAATQQPVPAQFAIANANTVPYTLGALESAQSVAERFGISVAELRKLNQFRTFARGFDNVRQGDELDVPAQVSENNLTPPPGNSSGNLEQQIASTSQQIGSLLAEDMNSEQAANMARGWASSQASGAMTDWLSRFGTARITLGVDEDFSLKNSQFDFLHPWYETPDNLFFSQHTLHRTDERTQINNGLGWRHFTPTWMSGINFFFDHDLSRYHSRAGIGAEYWRDYLKLSSNGYLRLTNWRSAPELDNDYEARPANGWDVRAEGWLPAWPHLGGKLVYEQYYGDEVALFDKDDRQSNPHAITAGLNYTPFPLMTFSAEQRQGKQGENDTRFAVDFTWQPGSAMQKQLDPNEVAARRSLAGSRYDLVDRNNNIVLEYRKKELVRLTLTDPVTGKSGEVKSLVSSLQTKYALKGYNVEATALEAAGGKVVTTGKDILVTLPAYRFTSTPETDNTWPIEVTAEDVKGNLSNREQSMVVVQAPTLSQKDSSVSLSTQTLNADSHSTATLTFIAHDAAGNPVVGLVLSTRHEGVQDITLSEWKDNGDGSYTQILTTGAMSGTLTLMPQLNGVDAAKAPAVVNIISISSSRTHSSIKIDKDRYLSGNPIEVTVELRDENDKPVKEQKQQLNNAVSIDNVKPGVTTDWKETADGVYKANLYRLYQRQWAYCEAINAKLE
;
A
#
# COMPACT_ATOMS: atom_id res chain seq x y z
N MET A 1 -33.77 66.98 29.35
CA MET A 1 -32.52 67.41 28.77
C MET A 1 -31.74 66.09 28.43
N ALA A 2 -31.87 65.55 27.32
CA ALA A 2 -31.19 65.76 26.03
C ALA A 2 -29.67 65.56 26.14
N ALA A 3 -29.17 64.49 25.59
CA ALA A 3 -28.01 64.45 24.70
C ALA A 3 -27.86 63.06 24.07
N ALA A 4 -27.99 63.01 22.76
CA ALA A 4 -27.71 61.91 21.88
C ALA A 4 -26.20 61.70 21.76
N ALA A 5 -25.77 60.44 21.70
CA ALA A 5 -24.46 60.08 21.16
C ALA A 5 -24.65 58.96 20.16
N GLN A 6 -24.39 59.27 18.90
CA GLN A 6 -24.32 58.37 17.78
C GLN A 6 -23.08 57.47 17.95
N GLY A 7 -23.29 56.17 18.04
CA GLY A 7 -22.24 55.15 17.93
C GLY A 7 -22.19 54.63 16.50
N VAL A 8 -21.07 54.85 15.86
CA VAL A 8 -20.73 54.34 14.52
C VAL A 8 -20.64 52.82 14.59
N VAL A 9 -21.51 52.11 13.85
CA VAL A 9 -21.41 50.66 13.65
C VAL A 9 -20.34 50.41 12.60
N ASN A 10 -19.19 49.91 13.03
CA ASN A 10 -18.19 49.34 12.15
C ASN A 10 -18.74 48.03 11.59
N ALA A 11 -19.07 48.03 10.32
CA ALA A 11 -19.29 46.85 9.55
C ALA A 11 -17.96 46.10 9.45
N ALA A 12 -17.77 45.08 10.30
CA ALA A 12 -16.73 44.11 10.11
C ALA A 12 -17.07 43.32 8.86
N THR A 13 -16.29 43.49 7.81
CA THR A 13 -16.23 42.65 6.62
C THR A 13 -15.97 41.24 7.09
N GLN A 14 -17.00 40.39 7.11
CA GLN A 14 -16.85 38.96 7.20
C GLN A 14 -16.15 38.48 5.91
N GLN A 15 -14.91 38.12 6.03
CA GLN A 15 -14.27 37.29 5.03
C GLN A 15 -15.06 35.98 4.90
N PRO A 16 -15.36 35.49 3.67
CA PRO A 16 -16.01 34.22 3.53
C PRO A 16 -15.09 33.14 4.08
N VAL A 17 -15.58 32.42 5.07
CA VAL A 17 -14.97 31.18 5.57
C VAL A 17 -14.84 30.23 4.37
N PRO A 18 -13.67 29.68 4.08
CA PRO A 18 -13.54 28.72 2.97
C PRO A 18 -14.47 27.54 3.22
N ALA A 19 -15.27 27.21 2.23
CA ALA A 19 -16.19 26.07 2.20
C ALA A 19 -15.43 24.73 2.20
N GLN A 20 -14.68 24.43 3.24
CA GLN A 20 -13.88 23.20 3.35
C GLN A 20 -14.63 22.01 3.96
N PHE A 21 -15.90 22.14 4.35
CA PHE A 21 -16.63 21.09 5.06
C PHE A 21 -17.87 20.51 4.35
N ALA A 22 -18.19 20.97 3.13
CA ALA A 22 -19.43 20.57 2.44
C ALA A 22 -19.27 19.44 1.39
N ILE A 23 -18.06 18.98 1.07
CA ILE A 23 -17.82 18.11 -0.10
C ILE A 23 -17.96 16.61 0.21
N ALA A 24 -17.97 16.21 1.49
CA ALA A 24 -18.09 14.81 1.86
C ALA A 24 -19.49 14.19 1.65
N ASN A 25 -20.53 15.01 1.39
CA ASN A 25 -21.91 14.60 1.13
C ASN A 25 -22.51 15.21 -0.14
N ALA A 26 -21.70 15.67 -1.08
CA ALA A 26 -22.20 16.18 -2.34
C ALA A 26 -22.77 15.01 -3.14
N ASN A 27 -24.05 15.10 -3.52
CA ASN A 27 -24.63 14.23 -4.55
C ASN A 27 -23.79 14.44 -5.81
N THR A 28 -23.04 13.45 -6.21
CA THR A 28 -22.26 13.43 -7.44
C THR A 28 -22.98 12.65 -8.51
N VAL A 29 -22.80 13.07 -9.75
CA VAL A 29 -23.26 12.34 -10.93
C VAL A 29 -22.07 12.01 -11.82
N PRO A 30 -22.06 10.86 -12.48
CA PRO A 30 -21.00 10.52 -13.43
C PRO A 30 -21.10 11.42 -14.67
N TYR A 31 -19.98 11.96 -15.11
CA TYR A 31 -19.82 12.77 -16.31
C TYR A 31 -18.77 12.15 -17.22
N THR A 32 -19.15 11.82 -18.46
CA THR A 32 -18.22 11.28 -19.47
C THR A 32 -17.57 12.43 -20.25
N LEU A 33 -16.23 12.45 -20.28
CA LEU A 33 -15.48 13.47 -21.01
C LEU A 33 -15.76 13.41 -22.51
N GLY A 34 -16.10 14.56 -23.09
CA GLY A 34 -16.24 14.74 -24.53
C GLY A 34 -14.88 14.86 -25.24
N ALA A 35 -14.95 15.08 -26.57
CA ALA A 35 -13.75 15.33 -27.38
C ALA A 35 -13.06 16.62 -26.90
N LEU A 36 -11.73 16.55 -26.71
CA LEU A 36 -10.87 17.66 -26.27
C LEU A 36 -11.12 18.15 -24.82
N GLU A 37 -11.96 17.49 -24.04
CA GLU A 37 -12.11 17.81 -22.61
C GLU A 37 -10.97 17.22 -21.78
N SER A 38 -10.61 17.93 -20.71
CA SER A 38 -9.60 17.55 -19.71
C SER A 38 -10.19 17.73 -18.31
N ALA A 39 -9.51 17.24 -17.28
CA ALA A 39 -9.91 17.47 -15.89
C ALA A 39 -10.05 18.97 -15.57
N GLN A 40 -9.21 19.82 -16.18
CA GLN A 40 -9.27 21.28 -16.04
C GLN A 40 -10.56 21.84 -16.64
N SER A 41 -10.88 21.52 -17.89
CA SER A 41 -12.08 22.05 -18.57
C SER A 41 -13.39 21.55 -17.93
N VAL A 42 -13.38 20.32 -17.39
CA VAL A 42 -14.53 19.77 -16.65
C VAL A 42 -14.71 20.52 -15.33
N ALA A 43 -13.62 20.76 -14.58
CA ALA A 43 -13.69 21.54 -13.33
C ALA A 43 -14.26 22.95 -13.57
N GLU A 44 -13.77 23.64 -14.60
CA GLU A 44 -14.28 24.96 -15.00
C GLU A 44 -15.76 24.92 -15.37
N ARG A 45 -16.17 23.91 -16.13
CA ARG A 45 -17.57 23.73 -16.56
C ARG A 45 -18.55 23.57 -15.40
N PHE A 46 -18.12 22.87 -14.33
CA PHE A 46 -18.94 22.63 -13.15
C PHE A 46 -18.68 23.65 -12.02
N GLY A 47 -17.87 24.69 -12.27
CA GLY A 47 -17.61 25.78 -11.33
C GLY A 47 -16.86 25.38 -10.08
N ILE A 48 -16.04 24.32 -10.16
CA ILE A 48 -15.23 23.81 -9.05
C ILE A 48 -13.74 23.86 -9.43
N SER A 49 -12.88 23.82 -8.43
CA SER A 49 -11.44 23.72 -8.66
C SER A 49 -11.05 22.30 -9.09
N VAL A 50 -9.93 22.14 -9.81
CA VAL A 50 -9.37 20.83 -10.17
C VAL A 50 -9.05 20.00 -8.91
N ALA A 51 -8.66 20.66 -7.82
CA ALA A 51 -8.40 19.98 -6.55
C ALA A 51 -9.70 19.40 -5.94
N GLU A 52 -10.80 20.11 -6.03
CA GLU A 52 -12.12 19.63 -5.61
C GLU A 52 -12.60 18.50 -6.53
N LEU A 53 -12.47 18.66 -7.84
CA LEU A 53 -12.80 17.59 -8.80
C LEU A 53 -11.97 16.34 -8.53
N ARG A 54 -10.66 16.46 -8.23
CA ARG A 54 -9.80 15.35 -7.84
C ARG A 54 -10.30 14.68 -6.55
N LYS A 55 -10.72 15.48 -5.56
CA LYS A 55 -11.26 14.96 -4.30
C LYS A 55 -12.58 14.21 -4.50
N LEU A 56 -13.46 14.68 -5.37
CA LEU A 56 -14.69 13.96 -5.74
C LEU A 56 -14.37 12.60 -6.39
N ASN A 57 -13.27 12.52 -7.12
CA ASN A 57 -12.84 11.34 -7.87
C ASN A 57 -11.76 10.50 -7.15
N GLN A 58 -11.48 10.75 -5.87
CA GLN A 58 -10.41 10.10 -5.13
C GLN A 58 -10.57 8.56 -5.01
N PHE A 59 -11.80 8.06 -5.14
CA PHE A 59 -12.13 6.63 -5.07
C PHE A 59 -12.25 5.98 -6.46
N ARG A 60 -11.99 6.72 -7.54
CA ARG A 60 -11.99 6.19 -8.91
C ARG A 60 -10.57 5.88 -9.37
N THR A 61 -10.44 4.85 -10.18
CA THR A 61 -9.15 4.46 -10.78
C THR A 61 -9.11 4.88 -12.24
N PHE A 62 -8.11 5.67 -12.60
CA PHE A 62 -7.88 6.12 -13.97
C PHE A 62 -6.65 5.41 -14.54
N ALA A 63 -6.80 4.78 -15.71
CA ALA A 63 -5.73 4.01 -16.35
C ALA A 63 -4.43 4.79 -16.57
N ARG A 64 -4.50 6.13 -16.65
CA ARG A 64 -3.37 7.04 -16.90
C ARG A 64 -3.19 8.08 -15.81
N GLY A 65 -3.86 7.89 -14.66
CA GLY A 65 -3.93 8.89 -13.60
C GLY A 65 -4.95 10.01 -13.90
N PHE A 66 -5.43 10.67 -12.85
CA PHE A 66 -6.45 11.73 -12.91
C PHE A 66 -6.06 12.91 -13.82
N ASP A 67 -4.78 13.28 -13.88
CA ASP A 67 -4.31 14.42 -14.68
C ASP A 67 -4.25 14.14 -16.18
N ASN A 68 -4.38 12.88 -16.57
CA ASN A 68 -4.29 12.43 -17.95
C ASN A 68 -5.59 11.80 -18.48
N VAL A 69 -6.73 12.18 -17.89
CA VAL A 69 -8.05 11.77 -18.39
C VAL A 69 -8.31 12.28 -19.80
N ARG A 70 -9.04 11.50 -20.58
CA ARG A 70 -9.31 11.76 -22.00
C ARG A 70 -10.78 11.52 -22.33
N GLN A 71 -11.15 11.84 -23.57
CA GLN A 71 -12.46 11.51 -24.12
C GLN A 71 -12.85 10.06 -23.81
N GLY A 72 -14.04 9.91 -23.27
CA GLY A 72 -14.60 8.62 -22.88
C GLY A 72 -14.27 8.17 -21.45
N ASP A 73 -13.35 8.81 -20.74
CA ASP A 73 -13.18 8.60 -19.30
C ASP A 73 -14.35 9.25 -18.55
N GLU A 74 -14.68 8.71 -17.38
CA GLU A 74 -15.80 9.19 -16.58
C GLU A 74 -15.29 9.80 -15.28
N LEU A 75 -15.76 11.02 -14.96
CA LEU A 75 -15.50 11.72 -13.70
C LEU A 75 -16.78 11.88 -12.90
N ASP A 76 -16.69 11.76 -11.57
CA ASP A 76 -17.75 12.17 -10.68
C ASP A 76 -17.72 13.69 -10.53
N VAL A 77 -18.84 14.37 -10.85
CA VAL A 77 -19.00 15.81 -10.78
C VAL A 77 -20.19 16.17 -9.88
N PRO A 78 -20.27 17.38 -9.31
CA PRO A 78 -21.43 17.79 -8.53
C PRO A 78 -22.72 17.70 -9.37
N ALA A 79 -23.79 17.14 -8.80
CA ALA A 79 -25.11 17.18 -9.42
C ALA A 79 -25.55 18.64 -9.52
N GLN A 80 -25.57 19.20 -10.73
CA GLN A 80 -26.19 20.49 -10.97
C GLN A 80 -27.70 20.33 -10.95
N VAL A 81 -28.38 21.10 -10.15
CA VAL A 81 -29.84 21.26 -10.29
C VAL A 81 -30.06 21.95 -11.64
N SER A 82 -30.57 21.19 -12.61
CA SER A 82 -30.75 21.64 -13.98
C SER A 82 -31.86 22.67 -14.05
N GLU A 83 -31.53 23.95 -14.25
CA GLU A 83 -32.43 24.85 -14.93
C GLU A 83 -32.25 24.69 -16.46
N ASN A 84 -33.31 24.26 -17.08
CA ASN A 84 -33.43 24.06 -18.53
C ASN A 84 -32.96 25.27 -19.33
N ASN A 85 -31.99 25.08 -20.23
CA ASN A 85 -31.95 25.76 -21.52
C ASN A 85 -30.96 25.05 -22.46
N LEU A 86 -31.43 24.05 -23.17
CA LEU A 86 -30.80 23.56 -24.38
C LEU A 86 -31.62 24.08 -25.58
N THR A 87 -31.22 25.23 -26.06
CA THR A 87 -31.53 25.62 -27.44
C THR A 87 -30.49 24.94 -28.35
N PRO A 88 -30.92 24.11 -29.33
CA PRO A 88 -29.99 23.57 -30.31
C PRO A 88 -29.54 24.68 -31.29
N PRO A 89 -28.30 24.65 -31.78
CA PRO A 89 -27.87 25.57 -32.82
C PRO A 89 -28.63 25.30 -34.13
N PRO A 90 -28.89 26.33 -34.93
CA PRO A 90 -29.60 26.17 -36.21
C PRO A 90 -28.68 25.47 -37.21
N GLY A 91 -29.04 24.23 -37.55
CA GLY A 91 -28.37 23.44 -38.59
C GLY A 91 -29.13 23.56 -39.91
N ASN A 92 -28.40 23.74 -40.96
CA ASN A 92 -28.83 23.85 -42.34
C ASN A 92 -29.66 22.61 -42.78
N SER A 93 -30.71 22.93 -43.48
CA SER A 93 -31.64 22.03 -44.17
C SER A 93 -30.93 21.24 -45.28
N SER A 94 -30.74 19.95 -45.09
CA SER A 94 -30.61 19.01 -46.18
C SER A 94 -31.42 17.74 -45.86
N GLY A 95 -32.54 17.62 -46.50
CA GLY A 95 -33.16 16.35 -46.79
C GLY A 95 -34.10 15.73 -45.78
N ASN A 96 -35.37 15.66 -46.17
CA ASN A 96 -36.46 14.90 -45.57
C ASN A 96 -36.13 13.44 -45.14
N LEU A 97 -35.01 12.87 -45.58
CA LEU A 97 -34.61 11.50 -45.31
C LEU A 97 -34.02 11.32 -43.91
N GLU A 98 -33.16 12.25 -43.45
CA GLU A 98 -32.55 12.21 -42.12
C GLU A 98 -33.57 12.44 -41.00
N GLN A 99 -34.53 13.34 -41.23
CA GLN A 99 -35.67 13.56 -40.33
C GLN A 99 -36.59 12.37 -40.23
N GLN A 100 -36.84 11.66 -41.35
CA GLN A 100 -37.65 10.43 -41.35
C GLN A 100 -36.91 9.28 -40.65
N ILE A 101 -35.62 9.13 -40.85
CA ILE A 101 -34.78 8.15 -40.13
C ILE A 101 -34.76 8.47 -38.64
N ALA A 102 -34.55 9.74 -38.25
CA ALA A 102 -34.55 10.17 -36.88
C ALA A 102 -35.92 9.97 -36.20
N SER A 103 -37.03 10.29 -36.88
CA SER A 103 -38.38 10.09 -36.33
C SER A 103 -38.75 8.63 -36.21
N THR A 104 -38.38 7.79 -37.19
CA THR A 104 -38.61 6.33 -37.14
C THR A 104 -37.73 5.68 -36.09
N SER A 105 -36.46 6.09 -35.99
CA SER A 105 -35.56 5.63 -34.92
C SER A 105 -36.02 6.09 -33.53
N GLN A 106 -36.58 7.29 -33.42
CA GLN A 106 -37.18 7.81 -32.20
C GLN A 106 -38.48 7.06 -31.83
N GLN A 107 -39.31 6.70 -32.78
CA GLN A 107 -40.51 5.86 -32.56
C GLN A 107 -40.13 4.44 -32.15
N ILE A 108 -39.14 3.82 -32.79
CA ILE A 108 -38.63 2.50 -32.39
C ILE A 108 -37.94 2.61 -31.03
N GLY A 109 -37.16 3.66 -30.78
CA GLY A 109 -36.49 3.91 -29.51
C GLY A 109 -37.46 4.17 -28.35
N SER A 110 -38.57 4.89 -28.58
CA SER A 110 -39.62 5.09 -27.58
C SER A 110 -40.41 3.81 -27.29
N LEU A 111 -40.63 2.98 -28.29
CA LEU A 111 -41.27 1.67 -28.14
C LEU A 111 -40.39 0.66 -27.38
N LEU A 112 -39.06 0.80 -27.47
CA LEU A 112 -38.11 -0.04 -26.72
C LEU A 112 -37.76 0.55 -25.35
N ALA A 113 -38.12 1.80 -25.05
CA ALA A 113 -37.81 2.48 -23.79
C ALA A 113 -38.88 2.26 -22.69
N GLU A 114 -40.09 1.88 -23.04
CA GLU A 114 -41.15 1.53 -22.09
C GLU A 114 -41.25 0.00 -21.97
N ASP A 115 -41.55 -0.49 -20.77
CA ASP A 115 -41.86 -1.91 -20.53
C ASP A 115 -43.10 -2.29 -21.31
N MET A 116 -42.90 -2.90 -22.51
CA MET A 116 -44.00 -3.34 -23.37
C MET A 116 -44.71 -4.53 -22.73
N ASN A 117 -46.01 -4.40 -22.56
CA ASN A 117 -46.82 -5.57 -22.25
C ASN A 117 -47.07 -6.41 -23.53
N SER A 118 -47.43 -7.67 -23.34
CA SER A 118 -47.69 -8.63 -24.45
C SER A 118 -48.74 -8.17 -25.47
N GLU A 119 -49.67 -7.30 -25.06
CA GLU A 119 -50.71 -6.75 -25.91
C GLU A 119 -50.20 -5.65 -26.85
N GLN A 120 -49.26 -4.83 -26.38
CA GLN A 120 -48.59 -3.80 -27.18
C GLN A 120 -47.67 -4.43 -28.24
N ALA A 121 -46.92 -5.49 -27.86
CA ALA A 121 -46.10 -6.25 -28.80
C ALA A 121 -46.94 -6.96 -29.87
N ALA A 122 -48.09 -7.56 -29.51
CA ALA A 122 -49.02 -8.19 -30.43
C ALA A 122 -49.73 -7.16 -31.36
N ASN A 123 -50.02 -5.97 -30.83
CA ASN A 123 -50.61 -4.88 -31.64
C ASN A 123 -49.59 -4.28 -32.60
N MET A 124 -48.31 -4.19 -32.21
CA MET A 124 -47.24 -3.78 -33.09
C MET A 124 -46.98 -4.78 -34.20
N ALA A 125 -46.95 -6.08 -33.90
CA ALA A 125 -46.82 -7.13 -34.88
C ALA A 125 -48.03 -7.14 -35.86
N ARG A 126 -49.26 -6.93 -35.35
CA ARG A 126 -50.47 -6.78 -36.19
C ARG A 126 -50.44 -5.48 -37.00
N GLY A 127 -49.97 -4.36 -36.42
CA GLY A 127 -49.82 -3.09 -37.13
C GLY A 127 -48.82 -3.18 -38.28
N TRP A 128 -47.72 -3.89 -38.08
CA TRP A 128 -46.73 -4.18 -39.12
C TRP A 128 -47.28 -5.11 -40.19
N ALA A 129 -48.03 -6.12 -39.82
CA ALA A 129 -48.67 -7.06 -40.77
C ALA A 129 -49.85 -6.41 -41.54
N SER A 130 -50.52 -5.40 -40.97
CA SER A 130 -51.66 -4.75 -41.52
C SER A 130 -51.42 -3.40 -42.24
N SER A 131 -50.27 -2.74 -41.92
CA SER A 131 -49.90 -1.51 -42.59
C SER A 131 -49.38 -1.85 -43.98
N GLN A 132 -50.20 -1.58 -45.00
CA GLN A 132 -49.68 -1.22 -46.31
C GLN A 132 -48.83 0.05 -46.06
N ALA A 133 -47.53 -0.17 -45.69
CA ALA A 133 -46.58 0.91 -45.56
C ALA A 133 -46.66 1.75 -46.84
N SER A 134 -46.73 3.07 -46.69
CA SER A 134 -46.66 4.00 -47.81
C SER A 134 -45.49 3.58 -48.71
N GLY A 135 -45.65 3.68 -50.05
CA GLY A 135 -44.66 3.19 -51.02
C GLY A 135 -43.22 3.61 -50.71
N ALA A 136 -43.01 4.80 -50.13
CA ALA A 136 -41.71 5.29 -49.70
C ALA A 136 -41.07 4.45 -48.58
N MET A 137 -41.86 3.87 -47.67
CA MET A 137 -41.34 3.00 -46.58
C MET A 137 -41.03 1.60 -47.12
N THR A 138 -41.84 1.11 -48.04
CA THR A 138 -41.59 -0.16 -48.75
C THR A 138 -40.31 -0.06 -49.61
N ASP A 139 -40.13 1.06 -50.34
CA ASP A 139 -38.90 1.31 -51.14
C ASP A 139 -37.67 1.47 -50.28
N TRP A 140 -37.77 2.06 -49.10
CA TRP A 140 -36.66 2.16 -48.15
C TRP A 140 -36.32 0.80 -47.57
N LEU A 141 -37.33 0.06 -47.08
CA LEU A 141 -37.15 -1.28 -46.53
C LEU A 141 -36.66 -2.30 -47.57
N SER A 142 -37.02 -2.14 -48.86
CA SER A 142 -36.56 -3.04 -49.92
C SER A 142 -35.04 -3.00 -50.17
N ARG A 143 -34.33 -2.04 -49.61
CA ARG A 143 -32.87 -1.95 -49.68
C ARG A 143 -32.16 -2.82 -48.64
N PHE A 144 -32.89 -3.35 -47.66
CA PHE A 144 -32.32 -4.28 -46.69
C PHE A 144 -32.40 -5.72 -47.18
N GLY A 145 -31.37 -6.51 -46.87
CA GLY A 145 -31.37 -7.94 -47.16
C GLY A 145 -32.23 -8.74 -46.18
N THR A 146 -32.20 -8.35 -44.90
CA THR A 146 -33.01 -8.99 -43.84
C THR A 146 -33.31 -8.00 -42.73
N ALA A 147 -34.51 -8.02 -42.19
CA ALA A 147 -34.89 -7.36 -40.95
C ALA A 147 -35.50 -8.40 -39.99
N ARG A 148 -35.09 -8.36 -38.71
CA ARG A 148 -35.61 -9.32 -37.73
C ARG A 148 -36.02 -8.58 -36.45
N ILE A 149 -37.14 -9.00 -35.88
CA ILE A 149 -37.58 -8.64 -34.54
C ILE A 149 -37.54 -9.91 -33.69
N THR A 150 -36.79 -9.89 -32.61
CA THR A 150 -36.76 -10.96 -31.61
C THR A 150 -37.49 -10.49 -30.37
N LEU A 151 -38.41 -11.28 -29.88
CA LEU A 151 -39.10 -11.10 -28.62
C LEU A 151 -38.69 -12.26 -27.69
N GLY A 152 -37.85 -11.96 -26.70
CA GLY A 152 -37.44 -12.90 -25.68
C GLY A 152 -38.39 -12.88 -24.49
N VAL A 153 -38.75 -14.03 -23.99
CA VAL A 153 -39.58 -14.19 -22.79
C VAL A 153 -38.81 -15.05 -21.77
N ASP A 154 -38.97 -14.74 -20.49
CA ASP A 154 -38.43 -15.53 -19.40
C ASP A 154 -39.31 -16.75 -19.05
N GLU A 155 -38.98 -17.43 -17.96
CA GLU A 155 -39.71 -18.58 -17.43
C GLU A 155 -41.15 -18.25 -17.06
N ASP A 156 -41.44 -17.00 -16.71
CA ASP A 156 -42.76 -16.49 -16.34
C ASP A 156 -43.53 -15.92 -17.53
N PHE A 157 -43.01 -16.09 -18.77
CA PHE A 157 -43.55 -15.52 -20.02
C PHE A 157 -43.61 -13.99 -20.02
N SER A 158 -42.78 -13.32 -19.24
CA SER A 158 -42.63 -11.88 -19.28
C SER A 158 -41.60 -11.47 -20.34
N LEU A 159 -41.88 -10.38 -21.07
CA LEU A 159 -40.95 -9.86 -22.08
C LEU A 159 -39.75 -9.24 -21.36
N LYS A 160 -38.60 -9.89 -21.45
CA LYS A 160 -37.32 -9.37 -20.83
C LYS A 160 -36.34 -8.81 -21.84
N ASN A 161 -36.34 -9.33 -23.06
CA ASN A 161 -35.35 -8.98 -24.07
C ASN A 161 -36.05 -8.71 -25.39
N SER A 162 -35.89 -7.53 -25.93
CA SER A 162 -36.35 -7.17 -27.25
C SER A 162 -35.20 -6.74 -28.13
N GLN A 163 -35.15 -7.22 -29.36
CA GLN A 163 -34.09 -6.93 -30.30
C GLN A 163 -34.63 -6.65 -31.67
N PHE A 164 -34.09 -5.65 -32.34
CA PHE A 164 -34.32 -5.34 -33.71
C PHE A 164 -32.99 -5.36 -34.47
N ASP A 165 -32.95 -6.19 -35.51
CA ASP A 165 -31.78 -6.35 -36.38
C ASP A 165 -32.13 -5.98 -37.79
N PHE A 166 -31.18 -5.40 -38.52
CA PHE A 166 -31.26 -5.31 -39.96
C PHE A 166 -29.90 -5.43 -40.62
N LEU A 167 -29.85 -6.11 -41.78
CA LEU A 167 -28.67 -6.28 -42.59
C LEU A 167 -28.88 -5.52 -43.92
N HIS A 168 -27.90 -4.69 -44.31
CA HIS A 168 -27.90 -3.97 -45.55
C HIS A 168 -26.76 -4.42 -46.46
N PRO A 169 -27.05 -5.02 -47.65
CA PRO A 169 -26.02 -5.36 -48.62
C PRO A 169 -25.55 -4.10 -49.36
N TRP A 170 -24.25 -3.79 -49.28
CA TRP A 170 -23.65 -2.64 -49.98
C TRP A 170 -23.14 -2.98 -51.36
N TYR A 171 -22.54 -4.18 -51.46
CA TYR A 171 -21.97 -4.70 -52.69
C TYR A 171 -22.16 -6.20 -52.77
N GLU A 172 -22.60 -6.67 -53.92
CA GLU A 172 -22.94 -8.06 -54.12
C GLU A 172 -22.56 -8.55 -55.51
N THR A 173 -21.93 -9.72 -55.53
CA THR A 173 -21.70 -10.56 -56.71
C THR A 173 -22.20 -11.99 -56.45
N PRO A 174 -22.24 -12.89 -57.42
CA PRO A 174 -22.59 -14.30 -57.13
C PRO A 174 -21.75 -14.90 -55.99
N ASP A 175 -20.44 -14.54 -55.91
CA ASP A 175 -19.50 -15.16 -55.00
C ASP A 175 -19.18 -14.30 -53.77
N ASN A 176 -19.57 -13.02 -53.75
CA ASN A 176 -19.18 -12.13 -52.65
C ASN A 176 -20.35 -11.26 -52.20
N LEU A 177 -20.39 -11.01 -50.91
CA LEU A 177 -21.35 -10.09 -50.29
C LEU A 177 -20.58 -9.22 -49.29
N PHE A 178 -20.60 -7.89 -49.49
CA PHE A 178 -20.20 -6.93 -48.48
C PHE A 178 -21.43 -6.26 -47.88
N PHE A 179 -21.57 -6.25 -46.56
CA PHE A 179 -22.74 -5.80 -45.87
C PHE A 179 -22.46 -5.04 -44.59
N SER A 180 -23.43 -4.26 -44.14
CA SER A 180 -23.53 -3.79 -42.75
C SER A 180 -24.66 -4.48 -42.04
N GLN A 181 -24.46 -4.71 -40.73
CA GLN A 181 -25.52 -5.17 -39.82
C GLN A 181 -25.66 -4.21 -38.66
N HIS A 182 -26.89 -3.89 -38.32
CA HIS A 182 -27.18 -2.99 -37.20
C HIS A 182 -28.20 -3.67 -36.30
N THR A 183 -27.96 -3.57 -35.01
CA THR A 183 -28.81 -4.13 -33.96
C THR A 183 -29.12 -3.05 -32.95
N LEU A 184 -30.36 -2.93 -32.55
CA LEU A 184 -30.81 -2.18 -31.38
C LEU A 184 -31.53 -3.16 -30.48
N HIS A 185 -31.07 -3.28 -29.23
CA HIS A 185 -31.70 -4.18 -28.29
C HIS A 185 -31.74 -3.60 -26.87
N ARG A 186 -32.67 -4.12 -26.08
CA ARG A 186 -32.78 -3.86 -24.66
C ARG A 186 -32.61 -5.19 -23.92
N THR A 187 -31.62 -5.25 -23.06
CA THR A 187 -31.27 -6.43 -22.25
C THR A 187 -30.81 -5.93 -20.87
N ASP A 188 -31.28 -6.54 -19.80
CA ASP A 188 -30.90 -6.20 -18.41
C ASP A 188 -31.07 -4.69 -18.12
N GLU A 189 -32.22 -4.12 -18.52
CA GLU A 189 -32.54 -2.69 -18.38
C GLU A 189 -31.59 -1.74 -19.13
N ARG A 190 -30.71 -2.25 -19.98
CA ARG A 190 -29.76 -1.48 -20.78
C ARG A 190 -30.17 -1.48 -22.25
N THR A 191 -30.19 -0.30 -22.85
CA THR A 191 -30.40 -0.14 -24.30
C THR A 191 -29.06 -0.08 -24.99
N GLN A 192 -28.81 -0.98 -25.93
CA GLN A 192 -27.54 -1.16 -26.61
C GLN A 192 -27.69 -1.15 -28.11
N ILE A 193 -26.68 -0.63 -28.80
CA ILE A 193 -26.58 -0.66 -30.29
C ILE A 193 -25.32 -1.42 -30.70
N ASN A 194 -25.44 -2.22 -31.74
CA ASN A 194 -24.33 -2.93 -32.33
C ASN A 194 -24.27 -2.59 -33.82
N ASN A 195 -23.16 -2.06 -34.28
CA ASN A 195 -22.94 -1.69 -35.67
C ASN A 195 -21.80 -2.52 -36.24
N GLY A 196 -22.09 -3.30 -37.27
CA GLY A 196 -21.16 -4.22 -37.87
C GLY A 196 -20.94 -4.04 -39.35
N LEU A 197 -19.78 -4.43 -39.83
CA LEU A 197 -19.44 -4.59 -41.24
C LEU A 197 -18.98 -6.03 -41.45
N GLY A 198 -19.41 -6.65 -42.54
CA GLY A 198 -19.02 -8.01 -42.88
C GLY A 198 -18.77 -8.24 -44.33
N TRP A 199 -17.97 -9.23 -44.60
CA TRP A 199 -17.72 -9.75 -45.94
C TRP A 199 -17.89 -11.26 -45.93
N ARG A 200 -18.65 -11.79 -46.90
CA ARG A 200 -18.90 -13.23 -47.12
C ARG A 200 -18.44 -13.62 -48.53
N HIS A 201 -17.73 -14.70 -48.61
CA HIS A 201 -17.34 -15.35 -49.87
C HIS A 201 -18.07 -16.68 -50.02
N PHE A 202 -18.76 -16.84 -51.10
CA PHE A 202 -19.61 -18.00 -51.41
C PHE A 202 -18.96 -18.85 -52.48
N THR A 203 -18.99 -20.15 -52.26
CA THR A 203 -18.73 -21.18 -53.26
C THR A 203 -20.00 -22.01 -53.46
N PRO A 204 -20.05 -22.93 -54.43
CA PRO A 204 -21.23 -23.78 -54.63
C PRO A 204 -21.58 -24.66 -53.43
N THR A 205 -20.63 -24.92 -52.50
CA THR A 205 -20.80 -25.88 -51.39
C THR A 205 -20.55 -25.33 -50.01
N TRP A 206 -19.96 -24.15 -49.90
CA TRP A 206 -19.68 -23.49 -48.62
C TRP A 206 -19.57 -21.98 -48.75
N MET A 207 -19.71 -21.31 -47.62
CA MET A 207 -19.44 -19.90 -47.44
C MET A 207 -18.46 -19.70 -46.31
N SER A 208 -17.53 -18.76 -46.47
CA SER A 208 -16.70 -18.22 -45.37
C SER A 208 -16.93 -16.72 -45.25
N GLY A 209 -16.90 -16.22 -44.03
CA GLY A 209 -17.12 -14.79 -43.77
C GLY A 209 -16.27 -14.29 -42.61
N ILE A 210 -16.04 -13.01 -42.63
CA ILE A 210 -15.43 -12.24 -41.51
C ILE A 210 -16.30 -11.04 -41.26
N ASN A 211 -16.36 -10.62 -39.97
CA ASN A 211 -17.12 -9.44 -39.60
C ASN A 211 -16.44 -8.70 -38.43
N PHE A 212 -16.74 -7.41 -38.32
CA PHE A 212 -16.28 -6.51 -37.28
C PHE A 212 -17.50 -5.75 -36.75
N PHE A 213 -17.57 -5.62 -35.43
CA PHE A 213 -18.65 -4.92 -34.77
C PHE A 213 -18.11 -3.88 -33.80
N PHE A 214 -18.78 -2.76 -33.69
CA PHE A 214 -18.70 -1.79 -32.61
C PHE A 214 -20.01 -1.85 -31.83
N ASP A 215 -19.92 -2.25 -30.57
CA ASP A 215 -21.02 -2.35 -29.64
C ASP A 215 -20.98 -1.16 -28.68
N HIS A 216 -22.12 -0.51 -28.46
CA HIS A 216 -22.23 0.62 -27.55
C HIS A 216 -23.50 0.55 -26.70
N ASP A 217 -23.32 0.68 -25.39
CA ASP A 217 -24.41 0.77 -24.42
C ASP A 217 -24.81 2.24 -24.25
N LEU A 218 -26.02 2.59 -24.71
CA LEU A 218 -26.56 3.94 -24.59
C LEU A 218 -26.95 4.31 -23.17
N SER A 219 -27.20 3.32 -22.32
CA SER A 219 -27.63 3.52 -20.93
C SER A 219 -26.45 3.72 -19.97
N ARG A 220 -25.30 3.04 -20.20
CA ARG A 220 -24.12 3.03 -19.32
C ARG A 220 -22.85 3.46 -20.03
N TYR A 221 -22.94 3.77 -21.34
CA TYR A 221 -21.84 4.26 -22.18
C TYR A 221 -20.64 3.31 -22.27
N HIS A 222 -20.85 2.01 -22.06
CA HIS A 222 -19.84 1.00 -22.31
C HIS A 222 -19.68 0.75 -23.79
N SER A 223 -18.44 0.49 -24.23
CA SER A 223 -18.16 0.16 -25.63
C SER A 223 -17.23 -1.05 -25.73
N ARG A 224 -17.50 -1.87 -26.74
CA ARG A 224 -16.78 -3.10 -27.02
C ARG A 224 -16.57 -3.25 -28.53
N ALA A 225 -15.42 -3.76 -28.95
CA ALA A 225 -15.17 -4.21 -30.32
C ALA A 225 -15.44 -5.71 -30.41
N GLY A 226 -16.04 -6.13 -31.52
CA GLY A 226 -16.22 -7.54 -31.86
C GLY A 226 -15.52 -7.88 -33.15
N ILE A 227 -14.97 -9.08 -33.24
CA ILE A 227 -14.46 -9.68 -34.47
C ILE A 227 -15.04 -11.07 -34.60
N GLY A 228 -15.53 -11.44 -35.78
CA GLY A 228 -16.16 -12.74 -36.02
C GLY A 228 -15.70 -13.40 -37.31
N ALA A 229 -15.76 -14.72 -37.30
CA ALA A 229 -15.56 -15.56 -38.45
C ALA A 229 -16.77 -16.50 -38.61
N GLU A 230 -17.20 -16.71 -39.84
CA GLU A 230 -18.34 -17.54 -40.20
C GLU A 230 -17.91 -18.63 -41.21
N TYR A 231 -18.45 -19.84 -41.06
CA TYR A 231 -18.35 -20.90 -42.05
C TYR A 231 -19.68 -21.64 -42.16
N TRP A 232 -20.31 -21.59 -43.35
CA TRP A 232 -21.62 -22.16 -43.56
C TRP A 232 -21.62 -23.20 -44.69
N ARG A 233 -22.51 -24.12 -44.56
CA ARG A 233 -22.92 -25.07 -45.60
C ARG A 233 -24.43 -25.14 -45.62
N ASP A 234 -24.99 -25.86 -46.60
CA ASP A 234 -26.42 -26.16 -46.56
C ASP A 234 -26.74 -26.85 -45.21
N TYR A 235 -27.79 -26.37 -44.54
CA TYR A 235 -28.28 -26.85 -43.24
C TYR A 235 -27.29 -26.76 -42.06
N LEU A 236 -26.12 -26.10 -42.21
CA LEU A 236 -25.14 -25.95 -41.13
C LEU A 236 -24.49 -24.58 -41.13
N LYS A 237 -24.46 -23.95 -39.97
CA LYS A 237 -23.77 -22.69 -39.73
C LYS A 237 -22.82 -22.84 -38.54
N LEU A 238 -21.59 -22.44 -38.72
CA LEU A 238 -20.59 -22.34 -37.68
C LEU A 238 -20.12 -20.90 -37.60
N SER A 239 -19.93 -20.36 -36.38
CA SER A 239 -19.35 -19.04 -36.14
C SER A 239 -18.48 -19.02 -34.91
N SER A 240 -17.52 -18.10 -34.89
CA SER A 240 -16.67 -17.82 -33.75
C SER A 240 -16.52 -16.32 -33.62
N ASN A 241 -16.67 -15.80 -32.41
CA ASN A 241 -16.63 -14.36 -32.13
C ASN A 241 -15.66 -14.07 -30.99
N GLY A 242 -14.91 -12.96 -31.09
CA GLY A 242 -14.08 -12.42 -30.04
C GLY A 242 -14.55 -11.03 -29.64
N TYR A 243 -14.49 -10.71 -28.36
CA TYR A 243 -14.99 -9.47 -27.79
C TYR A 243 -13.89 -8.78 -27.01
N LEU A 244 -13.58 -7.52 -27.38
CA LEU A 244 -12.53 -6.71 -26.79
C LEU A 244 -13.12 -5.42 -26.21
N ARG A 245 -12.88 -5.15 -24.93
CA ARG A 245 -13.30 -3.90 -24.29
C ARG A 245 -12.62 -2.69 -24.89
N LEU A 246 -13.35 -1.61 -25.07
CA LEU A 246 -12.87 -0.31 -25.49
C LEU A 246 -12.96 0.72 -24.36
N THR A 247 -13.86 0.54 -23.41
CA THR A 247 -14.04 1.43 -22.26
C THR A 247 -13.47 0.82 -20.99
N ASN A 248 -12.98 1.69 -20.12
CA ASN A 248 -12.51 1.36 -18.79
C ASN A 248 -13.64 1.34 -17.76
N TRP A 249 -13.28 1.30 -16.48
CA TRP A 249 -14.17 1.30 -15.36
C TRP A 249 -15.05 2.56 -15.31
N ARG A 250 -16.36 2.36 -15.16
CA ARG A 250 -17.38 3.40 -15.03
C ARG A 250 -18.28 3.07 -13.85
N SER A 251 -18.99 4.06 -13.33
CA SER A 251 -19.99 3.83 -12.27
C SER A 251 -21.03 2.81 -12.69
N ALA A 252 -21.38 1.93 -11.75
CA ALA A 252 -22.35 0.85 -11.90
C ALA A 252 -23.55 1.06 -10.95
N PRO A 253 -24.41 2.06 -11.22
CA PRO A 253 -25.53 2.39 -10.34
C PRO A 253 -26.59 1.28 -10.23
N GLU A 254 -26.58 0.31 -11.14
CA GLU A 254 -27.43 -0.88 -11.08
C GLU A 254 -27.13 -1.81 -9.92
N LEU A 255 -25.91 -1.75 -9.33
CA LEU A 255 -25.59 -2.42 -8.06
C LEU A 255 -25.72 -1.44 -6.92
N ASP A 256 -24.83 -0.47 -6.84
CA ASP A 256 -24.87 0.70 -5.98
C ASP A 256 -23.79 1.69 -6.41
N ASN A 257 -23.75 2.88 -5.79
CA ASN A 257 -22.76 3.90 -6.12
C ASN A 257 -21.31 3.55 -5.70
N ASP A 258 -21.11 2.40 -5.07
CA ASP A 258 -19.81 1.93 -4.59
C ASP A 258 -19.16 0.94 -5.56
N TYR A 259 -19.86 0.61 -6.65
CA TYR A 259 -19.36 -0.28 -7.70
C TYR A 259 -19.02 0.46 -8.99
N GLU A 260 -18.10 -0.14 -9.73
CA GLU A 260 -17.73 0.22 -11.09
C GLU A 260 -17.86 -1.01 -11.98
N ALA A 261 -18.19 -0.78 -13.26
CA ALA A 261 -18.28 -1.82 -14.28
C ALA A 261 -17.43 -1.47 -15.50
N ARG A 262 -17.05 -2.47 -16.26
CA ARG A 262 -16.44 -2.35 -17.59
C ARG A 262 -16.84 -3.55 -18.45
N PRO A 263 -16.76 -3.48 -19.79
CA PRO A 263 -16.97 -4.64 -20.64
C PRO A 263 -15.94 -5.74 -20.32
N ALA A 264 -16.39 -6.97 -20.15
CA ALA A 264 -15.52 -8.13 -20.04
C ALA A 264 -15.00 -8.51 -21.43
N ASN A 265 -13.70 -8.87 -21.52
CA ASN A 265 -13.19 -9.52 -22.71
C ASN A 265 -13.68 -10.97 -22.75
N GLY A 266 -13.94 -11.49 -23.95
CA GLY A 266 -14.43 -12.86 -24.08
C GLY A 266 -14.46 -13.35 -25.50
N TRP A 267 -14.95 -14.54 -25.69
CA TRP A 267 -15.16 -15.15 -26.99
C TRP A 267 -16.25 -16.20 -26.93
N ASP A 268 -16.84 -16.53 -28.08
CA ASP A 268 -17.75 -17.65 -28.24
C ASP A 268 -17.49 -18.43 -29.52
N VAL A 269 -17.98 -19.67 -29.51
CA VAL A 269 -18.14 -20.49 -30.72
C VAL A 269 -19.55 -21.02 -30.74
N ARG A 270 -20.13 -21.04 -31.94
CA ARG A 270 -21.52 -21.37 -32.16
C ARG A 270 -21.67 -22.35 -33.31
N ALA A 271 -22.59 -23.27 -33.17
CA ALA A 271 -23.01 -24.20 -34.21
C ALA A 271 -24.52 -24.23 -34.25
N GLU A 272 -25.09 -24.03 -35.42
CA GLU A 272 -26.53 -24.20 -35.68
C GLU A 272 -26.72 -25.11 -36.89
N GLY A 273 -27.62 -26.07 -36.76
CA GLY A 273 -27.85 -27.04 -37.80
C GLY A 273 -29.33 -27.46 -37.90
N TRP A 274 -29.75 -27.84 -39.08
CA TRP A 274 -31.12 -28.29 -39.37
C TRP A 274 -31.11 -29.69 -39.97
N LEU A 275 -32.17 -30.43 -39.73
CA LEU A 275 -32.33 -31.76 -40.31
C LEU A 275 -32.76 -31.63 -41.77
N PRO A 276 -31.99 -32.14 -42.75
CA PRO A 276 -32.40 -32.04 -44.17
C PRO A 276 -33.76 -32.69 -44.46
N ALA A 277 -34.09 -33.74 -43.71
CA ALA A 277 -35.40 -34.39 -43.79
C ALA A 277 -36.55 -33.58 -43.16
N TRP A 278 -36.21 -32.68 -42.22
CA TRP A 278 -37.13 -31.79 -41.48
C TRP A 278 -36.56 -30.41 -41.34
N PRO A 279 -36.51 -29.62 -42.39
CA PRO A 279 -35.85 -28.30 -42.40
C PRO A 279 -36.44 -27.27 -41.43
N HIS A 280 -37.66 -27.55 -40.94
CA HIS A 280 -38.32 -26.73 -39.91
C HIS A 280 -37.71 -26.86 -38.54
N LEU A 281 -37.06 -27.99 -38.24
CA LEU A 281 -36.44 -28.26 -36.91
C LEU A 281 -34.95 -28.09 -36.98
N GLY A 282 -34.42 -27.22 -36.13
CA GLY A 282 -32.99 -26.98 -35.96
C GLY A 282 -32.54 -27.12 -34.52
N GLY A 283 -31.24 -27.29 -34.35
CA GLY A 283 -30.57 -27.30 -33.07
C GLY A 283 -29.41 -26.31 -33.05
N LYS A 284 -29.18 -25.72 -31.89
CA LYS A 284 -28.14 -24.74 -31.66
C LYS A 284 -27.30 -25.18 -30.48
N LEU A 285 -25.96 -24.99 -30.59
CA LEU A 285 -25.00 -25.18 -29.51
C LEU A 285 -24.07 -23.98 -29.48
N VAL A 286 -23.87 -23.41 -28.27
CA VAL A 286 -22.98 -22.28 -28.06
C VAL A 286 -22.07 -22.61 -26.86
N TYR A 287 -20.80 -22.34 -27.01
CA TYR A 287 -19.86 -22.24 -25.88
C TYR A 287 -19.35 -20.79 -25.82
N GLU A 288 -19.40 -20.18 -24.64
CA GLU A 288 -18.93 -18.83 -24.42
C GLU A 288 -18.05 -18.77 -23.16
N GLN A 289 -17.01 -17.94 -23.22
CA GLN A 289 -16.04 -17.69 -22.14
C GLN A 289 -15.76 -16.22 -22.04
N TYR A 290 -15.85 -15.68 -20.80
CA TYR A 290 -15.45 -14.32 -20.49
C TYR A 290 -14.40 -14.28 -19.40
N TYR A 291 -13.63 -13.18 -19.33
CA TYR A 291 -12.47 -13.02 -18.44
C TYR A 291 -12.63 -11.80 -17.55
N GLY A 292 -12.37 -11.98 -16.27
CA GLY A 292 -12.39 -10.97 -15.22
C GLY A 292 -12.66 -11.60 -13.86
N ASP A 293 -12.57 -10.83 -12.80
CA ASP A 293 -12.72 -11.33 -11.42
C ASP A 293 -14.20 -11.47 -11.02
N GLU A 294 -15.02 -10.48 -11.33
CA GLU A 294 -16.45 -10.45 -11.01
C GLU A 294 -17.27 -10.18 -12.29
N VAL A 295 -17.38 -11.16 -13.18
CA VAL A 295 -18.08 -11.05 -14.44
C VAL A 295 -19.52 -11.52 -14.30
N ALA A 296 -20.47 -10.66 -14.71
CA ALA A 296 -21.91 -10.93 -14.76
C ALA A 296 -22.30 -11.57 -16.10
N LEU A 297 -22.13 -12.88 -16.21
CA LEU A 297 -22.48 -13.60 -17.44
C LEU A 297 -23.98 -13.92 -17.49
N PHE A 298 -24.58 -14.24 -16.34
CA PHE A 298 -26.01 -14.58 -16.19
C PHE A 298 -26.79 -13.39 -15.66
N ASP A 299 -26.44 -12.94 -14.47
CA ASP A 299 -27.04 -11.78 -13.82
C ASP A 299 -25.99 -10.94 -13.09
N LYS A 300 -26.30 -9.66 -12.81
CA LYS A 300 -25.41 -8.75 -12.07
C LYS A 300 -25.19 -9.18 -10.60
N ASP A 301 -26.12 -9.96 -10.06
CA ASP A 301 -26.05 -10.44 -8.67
C ASP A 301 -25.26 -11.76 -8.57
N ASP A 302 -25.11 -12.52 -9.69
CA ASP A 302 -24.38 -13.77 -9.82
C ASP A 302 -23.06 -13.59 -10.58
N ARG A 303 -22.16 -12.78 -10.02
CA ARG A 303 -20.87 -12.49 -10.61
C ARG A 303 -19.85 -13.57 -10.29
N GLN A 304 -19.10 -13.98 -11.30
CA GLN A 304 -18.10 -15.06 -11.17
C GLN A 304 -16.77 -14.69 -11.81
N SER A 305 -15.70 -15.29 -11.27
CA SER A 305 -14.38 -15.17 -11.89
C SER A 305 -14.26 -16.08 -13.10
N ASN A 306 -13.92 -15.48 -14.25
CA ASN A 306 -13.72 -16.15 -15.53
C ASN A 306 -14.86 -17.14 -15.85
N PRO A 307 -16.14 -16.67 -15.91
CA PRO A 307 -17.26 -17.55 -16.16
C PRO A 307 -17.28 -18.07 -17.59
N HIS A 308 -17.86 -19.25 -17.77
CA HIS A 308 -18.20 -19.83 -19.06
C HIS A 308 -19.60 -20.40 -19.03
N ALA A 309 -20.21 -20.55 -20.19
CA ALA A 309 -21.50 -21.20 -20.34
C ALA A 309 -21.56 -22.04 -21.60
N ILE A 310 -22.36 -23.10 -21.52
CA ILE A 310 -22.78 -23.91 -22.67
C ILE A 310 -24.26 -23.70 -22.83
N THR A 311 -24.70 -23.32 -24.04
CA THR A 311 -26.12 -23.19 -24.39
C THR A 311 -26.48 -24.28 -25.40
N ALA A 312 -27.52 -25.03 -25.12
CA ALA A 312 -28.14 -25.95 -26.06
C ALA A 312 -29.55 -25.47 -26.35
N GLY A 313 -29.90 -25.36 -27.61
CA GLY A 313 -31.21 -24.86 -28.04
C GLY A 313 -31.85 -25.67 -29.16
N LEU A 314 -33.14 -25.57 -29.23
CA LEU A 314 -33.95 -26.07 -30.35
C LEU A 314 -34.70 -24.91 -30.99
N ASN A 315 -34.80 -24.91 -32.30
CA ASN A 315 -35.63 -23.95 -33.03
C ASN A 315 -36.59 -24.66 -33.94
N TYR A 316 -37.79 -24.08 -34.05
CA TYR A 316 -38.84 -24.55 -34.95
C TYR A 316 -39.35 -23.40 -35.82
N THR A 317 -39.21 -23.54 -37.13
CA THR A 317 -39.59 -22.54 -38.13
C THR A 317 -40.77 -23.06 -38.93
N PRO A 318 -42.02 -22.74 -38.60
CA PRO A 318 -43.21 -23.20 -39.33
C PRO A 318 -43.25 -22.65 -40.75
N PHE A 319 -42.80 -21.44 -40.94
CA PHE A 319 -42.64 -20.77 -42.25
C PHE A 319 -41.54 -19.71 -42.15
N PRO A 320 -40.91 -19.26 -43.25
CA PRO A 320 -39.72 -18.40 -43.23
C PRO A 320 -39.77 -17.13 -42.35
N LEU A 321 -41.01 -16.55 -42.22
CA LEU A 321 -41.21 -15.32 -41.44
C LEU A 321 -41.10 -15.53 -39.92
N MET A 322 -41.36 -16.74 -39.40
CA MET A 322 -41.47 -16.98 -37.96
C MET A 322 -40.62 -18.17 -37.50
N THR A 323 -39.89 -17.98 -36.41
CA THR A 323 -39.14 -19.03 -35.72
C THR A 323 -39.42 -18.99 -34.24
N PHE A 324 -39.70 -20.12 -33.64
CA PHE A 324 -39.74 -20.31 -32.18
C PHE A 324 -38.45 -20.94 -31.72
N SER A 325 -37.86 -20.46 -30.66
CA SER A 325 -36.65 -21.04 -30.05
C SER A 325 -36.83 -21.26 -28.56
N ALA A 326 -36.23 -22.34 -28.09
CA ALA A 326 -36.07 -22.66 -26.67
C ALA A 326 -34.61 -23.03 -26.41
N GLU A 327 -33.99 -22.34 -25.51
CA GLU A 327 -32.55 -22.50 -25.16
C GLU A 327 -32.41 -22.75 -23.68
N GLN A 328 -31.56 -23.72 -23.35
CA GLN A 328 -31.06 -23.96 -21.98
C GLN A 328 -29.59 -23.61 -21.92
N ARG A 329 -29.26 -22.68 -21.06
CA ARG A 329 -27.90 -22.21 -20.82
C ARG A 329 -27.43 -22.73 -19.48
N GLN A 330 -26.27 -23.37 -19.44
CA GLN A 330 -25.65 -23.91 -18.25
C GLN A 330 -24.28 -23.29 -18.05
N GLY A 331 -24.08 -22.66 -16.89
CA GLY A 331 -22.84 -21.98 -16.54
C GLY A 331 -22.01 -22.71 -15.49
N LYS A 332 -20.97 -22.02 -15.07
CA LYS A 332 -20.09 -22.43 -13.98
C LYS A 332 -20.88 -22.45 -12.66
N GLN A 333 -20.53 -23.37 -11.74
CA GLN A 333 -21.08 -23.49 -10.37
C GLN A 333 -22.60 -23.78 -10.31
N GLY A 334 -23.22 -24.25 -11.38
CA GLY A 334 -24.62 -24.63 -11.37
C GLY A 334 -25.57 -23.53 -11.86
N GLU A 335 -25.05 -22.35 -12.23
CA GLU A 335 -25.86 -21.30 -12.86
C GLU A 335 -26.52 -21.84 -14.12
N ASN A 336 -27.79 -21.49 -14.29
CA ASN A 336 -28.56 -21.90 -15.45
C ASN A 336 -29.61 -20.86 -15.80
N ASP A 337 -29.99 -20.83 -17.06
CA ASP A 337 -30.98 -19.90 -17.58
C ASP A 337 -31.75 -20.57 -18.74
N THR A 338 -33.05 -20.52 -18.69
CA THR A 338 -33.94 -21.03 -19.72
C THR A 338 -34.55 -19.87 -20.47
N ARG A 339 -34.42 -19.86 -21.79
CA ARG A 339 -34.88 -18.78 -22.64
C ARG A 339 -35.82 -19.30 -23.70
N PHE A 340 -36.90 -18.55 -23.93
CA PHE A 340 -37.78 -18.74 -25.03
C PHE A 340 -37.77 -17.48 -25.89
N ALA A 341 -37.79 -17.63 -27.20
CA ALA A 341 -37.91 -16.48 -28.10
C ALA A 341 -38.79 -16.77 -29.31
N VAL A 342 -39.34 -15.71 -29.82
CA VAL A 342 -40.07 -15.70 -31.10
C VAL A 342 -39.40 -14.68 -32.00
N ASP A 343 -38.84 -15.16 -33.12
CA ASP A 343 -38.22 -14.34 -34.14
C ASP A 343 -39.19 -14.11 -35.30
N PHE A 344 -39.37 -12.86 -35.65
CA PHE A 344 -40.06 -12.45 -36.89
C PHE A 344 -38.98 -11.96 -37.87
N THR A 345 -38.66 -12.79 -38.87
CA THR A 345 -37.61 -12.52 -39.86
C THR A 345 -38.21 -12.19 -41.20
N TRP A 346 -38.17 -10.94 -41.58
CA TRP A 346 -38.65 -10.47 -42.84
C TRP A 346 -37.55 -10.23 -43.85
N GLN A 347 -37.75 -10.68 -45.10
CA GLN A 347 -36.85 -10.41 -46.24
C GLN A 347 -37.49 -9.42 -47.19
N PRO A 348 -37.08 -8.15 -47.18
CA PRO A 348 -37.52 -7.16 -48.16
C PRO A 348 -37.17 -7.63 -49.57
N GLY A 349 -38.10 -7.39 -50.53
CA GLY A 349 -37.93 -7.84 -51.91
C GLY A 349 -38.39 -9.29 -52.19
N SER A 350 -38.64 -10.10 -51.16
CA SER A 350 -39.25 -11.41 -51.29
C SER A 350 -40.77 -11.30 -51.12
N ALA A 351 -41.57 -11.95 -51.99
CA ALA A 351 -43.00 -11.91 -51.87
C ALA A 351 -43.51 -12.46 -50.54
N MET A 352 -44.44 -11.79 -49.87
CA MET A 352 -44.96 -12.18 -48.55
C MET A 352 -45.52 -13.60 -48.55
N GLN A 353 -46.15 -14.01 -49.66
CA GLN A 353 -46.67 -15.37 -49.82
C GLN A 353 -45.56 -16.43 -49.66
N LYS A 354 -44.38 -16.19 -50.21
CA LYS A 354 -43.21 -17.11 -49.99
C LYS A 354 -42.72 -17.13 -48.57
N GLN A 355 -42.75 -15.98 -47.91
CA GLN A 355 -42.33 -15.89 -46.51
C GLN A 355 -43.29 -16.56 -45.52
N LEU A 356 -44.55 -16.77 -45.96
CA LEU A 356 -45.60 -17.47 -45.22
C LEU A 356 -45.78 -18.94 -45.67
N ASP A 357 -45.07 -19.38 -46.72
CA ASP A 357 -45.18 -20.75 -47.23
C ASP A 357 -44.22 -21.70 -46.46
N PRO A 358 -44.74 -22.70 -45.76
CA PRO A 358 -43.90 -23.70 -45.05
C PRO A 358 -42.92 -24.43 -45.99
N ASN A 359 -43.24 -24.62 -47.26
CA ASN A 359 -42.39 -25.33 -48.23
C ASN A 359 -41.12 -24.53 -48.57
N GLU A 360 -41.10 -23.24 -48.36
CA GLU A 360 -39.96 -22.36 -48.61
C GLU A 360 -38.91 -22.42 -47.47
N VAL A 361 -39.19 -23.08 -46.33
CA VAL A 361 -38.26 -23.22 -45.21
C VAL A 361 -37.00 -23.98 -45.64
N ALA A 362 -37.14 -25.04 -46.43
CA ALA A 362 -35.97 -25.80 -46.93
C ALA A 362 -35.07 -24.92 -47.81
N ALA A 363 -35.63 -24.08 -48.67
CA ALA A 363 -34.88 -23.15 -49.52
C ALA A 363 -34.06 -22.15 -48.64
N ARG A 364 -34.61 -21.70 -47.53
CA ARG A 364 -33.93 -20.80 -46.56
C ARG A 364 -32.69 -21.45 -45.89
N ARG A 365 -32.62 -22.78 -45.80
CA ARG A 365 -31.51 -23.51 -45.19
C ARG A 365 -30.37 -23.78 -46.16
N SER A 366 -30.57 -23.51 -47.46
CA SER A 366 -29.50 -23.56 -48.46
C SER A 366 -28.57 -22.34 -48.35
N LEU A 367 -27.35 -22.45 -48.86
CA LEU A 367 -26.39 -21.34 -48.91
C LEU A 367 -26.98 -20.13 -49.67
N ALA A 368 -27.70 -20.37 -50.77
CA ALA A 368 -28.34 -19.31 -51.53
C ALA A 368 -29.46 -18.62 -50.73
N GLY A 369 -30.28 -19.39 -50.02
CA GLY A 369 -31.37 -18.86 -49.22
C GLY A 369 -30.94 -18.15 -47.93
N SER A 370 -29.81 -18.54 -47.37
CA SER A 370 -29.24 -17.96 -46.14
C SER A 370 -28.28 -16.79 -46.39
N ARG A 371 -28.10 -16.36 -47.64
CA ARG A 371 -27.12 -15.35 -48.06
C ARG A 371 -27.17 -14.07 -47.26
N TYR A 372 -28.35 -13.58 -46.90
CA TYR A 372 -28.58 -12.37 -46.11
C TYR A 372 -28.90 -12.65 -44.63
N ASP A 373 -28.64 -13.84 -44.14
CA ASP A 373 -28.89 -14.14 -42.75
C ASP A 373 -27.96 -13.33 -41.86
N LEU A 374 -28.47 -12.96 -40.69
CA LEU A 374 -27.73 -12.13 -39.70
C LEU A 374 -26.54 -12.90 -39.15
N VAL A 375 -25.50 -12.16 -38.75
CA VAL A 375 -24.34 -12.71 -38.03
C VAL A 375 -24.80 -13.19 -36.66
N ASP A 376 -24.50 -14.44 -36.32
CA ASP A 376 -24.83 -15.04 -35.02
C ASP A 376 -23.67 -14.73 -34.01
N ARG A 377 -23.98 -13.89 -33.05
CA ARG A 377 -23.01 -13.42 -32.02
C ARG A 377 -23.74 -13.04 -30.72
N ASN A 378 -23.01 -12.83 -29.65
CA ASN A 378 -23.55 -12.21 -28.45
C ASN A 378 -23.57 -10.68 -28.61
N ASN A 379 -24.77 -10.11 -28.79
CA ASN A 379 -24.93 -8.66 -28.91
C ASN A 379 -24.88 -7.95 -27.57
N ASN A 380 -25.22 -8.63 -26.46
CA ASN A 380 -25.17 -8.04 -25.13
C ASN A 380 -23.72 -7.84 -24.66
N ILE A 381 -23.38 -6.64 -24.21
CA ILE A 381 -22.10 -6.33 -23.58
C ILE A 381 -22.09 -6.94 -22.18
N VAL A 382 -21.40 -8.06 -22.01
CA VAL A 382 -21.17 -8.67 -20.70
C VAL A 382 -20.24 -7.78 -19.89
N LEU A 383 -20.63 -7.49 -18.65
CA LEU A 383 -19.88 -6.57 -17.77
C LEU A 383 -19.09 -7.33 -16.70
N GLU A 384 -17.92 -6.81 -16.41
CA GLU A 384 -17.10 -7.11 -15.25
C GLU A 384 -17.31 -5.98 -14.25
N TYR A 385 -17.55 -6.33 -12.98
CA TYR A 385 -17.76 -5.38 -11.89
C TYR A 385 -16.60 -5.40 -10.92
N ARG A 386 -16.44 -4.33 -10.16
CA ARG A 386 -15.58 -4.28 -8.97
C ARG A 386 -16.11 -3.27 -7.97
N LYS A 387 -15.86 -3.51 -6.70
CA LYS A 387 -16.10 -2.51 -5.67
C LYS A 387 -15.02 -1.42 -5.73
N LYS A 388 -15.41 -0.17 -5.58
CA LYS A 388 -14.48 0.96 -5.47
C LYS A 388 -13.65 0.83 -4.18
N GLU A 389 -12.42 1.32 -4.20
CA GLU A 389 -11.61 1.46 -3.00
C GLU A 389 -12.10 2.67 -2.21
N LEU A 390 -12.98 2.44 -1.23
CA LEU A 390 -13.74 3.50 -0.53
C LEU A 390 -13.03 4.02 0.72
N VAL A 391 -12.02 3.30 1.21
CA VAL A 391 -11.18 3.66 2.34
C VAL A 391 -9.72 3.49 1.93
N ARG A 392 -8.93 4.55 2.03
CA ARG A 392 -7.50 4.51 1.73
C ARG A 392 -6.73 5.06 2.93
N LEU A 393 -5.87 4.24 3.47
CA LEU A 393 -5.00 4.57 4.59
C LEU A 393 -3.56 4.69 4.11
N THR A 394 -2.84 5.66 4.66
CA THR A 394 -1.38 5.77 4.52
C THR A 394 -0.80 6.08 5.88
N LEU A 395 0.21 5.32 6.29
CA LEU A 395 0.93 5.52 7.54
C LEU A 395 2.19 6.35 7.34
N THR A 396 2.65 6.95 8.42
CA THR A 396 4.01 7.50 8.52
C THR A 396 4.97 6.32 8.65
N ASP A 397 5.95 6.20 7.76
CA ASP A 397 6.93 5.10 7.79
C ASP A 397 8.34 5.62 7.44
N PRO A 398 9.32 5.42 8.33
CA PRO A 398 9.20 4.94 9.70
C PRO A 398 8.70 6.02 10.68
N VAL A 399 8.07 5.60 11.79
CA VAL A 399 7.77 6.47 12.94
C VAL A 399 8.98 6.46 13.87
N THR A 400 9.70 7.57 13.95
CA THR A 400 10.92 7.67 14.73
C THR A 400 10.81 8.67 15.86
N GLY A 401 11.46 8.41 16.99
CA GLY A 401 11.51 9.34 18.12
C GLY A 401 12.29 8.78 19.29
N LYS A 402 12.30 9.53 20.41
CA LYS A 402 12.96 9.13 21.65
C LYS A 402 12.04 8.30 22.54
N SER A 403 12.61 7.62 23.49
CA SER A 403 11.87 6.89 24.54
C SER A 403 10.79 7.76 25.17
N GLY A 404 9.56 7.24 25.26
CA GLY A 404 8.42 7.92 25.87
C GLY A 404 7.75 9.01 25.02
N GLU A 405 8.31 9.36 23.86
CA GLU A 405 7.64 10.32 22.95
C GLU A 405 6.36 9.72 22.37
N VAL A 406 5.38 10.59 22.14
CA VAL A 406 4.12 10.25 21.49
C VAL A 406 4.17 10.76 20.05
N LYS A 407 3.97 9.88 19.08
CA LYS A 407 4.00 10.17 17.65
C LYS A 407 2.70 9.79 16.97
N SER A 408 2.31 10.56 15.96
CA SER A 408 1.20 10.26 15.07
C SER A 408 1.63 9.22 14.05
N LEU A 409 0.82 8.17 13.89
CA LEU A 409 1.06 7.09 12.93
C LEU A 409 0.37 7.34 11.60
N VAL A 410 -0.81 7.99 11.59
CA VAL A 410 -1.58 8.19 10.36
C VAL A 410 -1.05 9.40 9.60
N SER A 411 -0.49 9.16 8.41
CA SER A 411 -0.07 10.23 7.49
C SER A 411 -1.26 10.78 6.70
N SER A 412 -2.11 9.89 6.18
CA SER A 412 -3.36 10.30 5.53
C SER A 412 -4.44 9.22 5.63
N LEU A 413 -5.69 9.66 5.76
CA LEU A 413 -6.86 8.80 5.71
C LEU A 413 -7.92 9.44 4.82
N GLN A 414 -8.29 8.72 3.76
CA GLN A 414 -9.37 9.09 2.85
C GLN A 414 -10.50 8.08 2.99
N THR A 415 -11.69 8.53 3.35
CA THR A 415 -12.86 7.68 3.49
C THR A 415 -14.06 8.32 2.82
N LYS A 416 -14.85 7.55 2.08
CA LYS A 416 -16.12 8.01 1.49
C LYS A 416 -17.20 8.14 2.57
N TYR A 417 -17.25 7.21 3.51
CA TYR A 417 -18.16 7.21 4.66
C TYR A 417 -17.40 7.51 5.94
N ALA A 418 -18.13 7.79 7.03
CA ALA A 418 -17.51 8.08 8.30
C ALA A 418 -16.63 6.91 8.77
N LEU A 419 -15.48 7.22 9.36
CA LEU A 419 -14.60 6.20 9.96
C LEU A 419 -15.33 5.55 11.15
N LYS A 420 -15.36 4.22 11.19
CA LYS A 420 -15.81 3.43 12.33
C LYS A 420 -14.68 3.22 13.33
N GLY A 421 -13.48 2.93 12.84
CA GLY A 421 -12.28 2.71 13.65
C GLY A 421 -11.13 2.08 12.89
N TYR A 422 -10.11 1.71 13.66
CA TYR A 422 -8.93 1.02 13.16
C TYR A 422 -8.81 -0.37 13.79
N ASN A 423 -8.34 -1.31 13.02
CA ASN A 423 -7.78 -2.57 13.52
C ASN A 423 -6.26 -2.44 13.50
N VAL A 424 -5.64 -2.44 14.68
CA VAL A 424 -4.20 -2.22 14.85
C VAL A 424 -3.56 -3.49 15.40
N GLU A 425 -2.52 -3.97 14.75
CA GLU A 425 -1.70 -5.09 15.20
C GLU A 425 -0.31 -4.57 15.57
N ALA A 426 -0.05 -4.47 16.89
CA ALA A 426 1.16 -3.89 17.46
C ALA A 426 1.71 -4.71 18.63
N THR A 427 1.45 -6.02 18.67
CA THR A 427 1.75 -6.92 19.80
C THR A 427 3.20 -6.86 20.25
N ALA A 428 4.15 -6.80 19.31
CA ALA A 428 5.58 -6.73 19.62
C ALA A 428 5.97 -5.39 20.25
N LEU A 429 5.41 -4.29 19.77
CA LEU A 429 5.61 -2.95 20.30
C LEU A 429 5.06 -2.81 21.73
N GLU A 430 3.84 -3.32 21.96
CA GLU A 430 3.19 -3.29 23.27
C GLU A 430 3.92 -4.16 24.29
N ALA A 431 4.39 -5.35 23.89
CA ALA A 431 5.22 -6.21 24.73
C ALA A 431 6.57 -5.54 25.10
N ALA A 432 7.04 -4.61 24.30
CA ALA A 432 8.22 -3.79 24.58
C ALA A 432 7.94 -2.62 25.53
N GLY A 433 6.67 -2.38 25.90
CA GLY A 433 6.23 -1.27 26.77
C GLY A 433 5.72 -0.05 26.00
N GLY A 434 5.61 -0.13 24.67
CA GLY A 434 4.94 0.88 23.85
C GLY A 434 3.43 0.88 24.11
N LYS A 435 2.75 1.95 23.69
CA LYS A 435 1.28 2.05 23.79
C LYS A 435 0.73 2.60 22.48
N VAL A 436 -0.41 2.07 22.07
CA VAL A 436 -1.14 2.52 20.90
C VAL A 436 -2.53 2.98 21.32
N VAL A 437 -2.89 4.21 20.93
CA VAL A 437 -4.19 4.81 21.26
C VAL A 437 -4.79 5.41 20.00
N THR A 438 -6.00 4.98 19.65
CA THR A 438 -6.76 5.56 18.55
C THR A 438 -7.52 6.80 19.02
N THR A 439 -7.37 7.91 18.33
CA THR A 439 -8.00 9.19 18.68
C THR A 439 -8.59 9.83 17.43
N GLY A 440 -9.91 9.76 17.26
CA GLY A 440 -10.57 10.30 16.08
C GLY A 440 -10.09 9.64 14.79
N LYS A 441 -9.41 10.40 13.93
CA LYS A 441 -8.83 9.91 12.66
C LYS A 441 -7.34 9.61 12.74
N ASP A 442 -6.76 9.65 13.94
CA ASP A 442 -5.34 9.41 14.16
C ASP A 442 -5.09 8.25 15.10
N ILE A 443 -3.89 7.71 15.04
CA ILE A 443 -3.37 6.67 15.91
C ILE A 443 -2.11 7.23 16.54
N LEU A 444 -2.13 7.38 17.86
CA LEU A 444 -1.00 7.86 18.64
C LEU A 444 -0.20 6.68 19.18
N VAL A 445 1.08 6.69 18.87
CA VAL A 445 2.04 5.67 19.33
C VAL A 445 2.96 6.29 20.36
N THR A 446 2.95 5.76 21.60
CA THR A 446 3.95 6.08 22.61
C THR A 446 5.12 5.12 22.46
N LEU A 447 6.30 5.65 22.23
CA LEU A 447 7.50 4.86 22.00
C LEU A 447 7.98 4.20 23.30
N PRO A 448 8.37 2.91 23.27
CA PRO A 448 8.92 2.20 24.43
C PRO A 448 10.29 2.76 24.86
N ALA A 449 10.79 2.29 25.98
CA ALA A 449 12.16 2.58 26.41
C ALA A 449 13.16 1.98 25.41
N TYR A 450 14.23 2.72 25.15
CA TYR A 450 15.34 2.24 24.32
C TYR A 450 16.03 1.04 24.98
N ARG A 451 16.29 0.00 24.21
CA ARG A 451 16.97 -1.22 24.66
C ARG A 451 18.42 -1.21 24.22
N PHE A 452 19.31 -1.37 25.23
CA PHE A 452 20.76 -1.45 25.01
C PHE A 452 21.13 -2.92 24.86
N THR A 453 21.32 -3.35 23.61
CA THR A 453 21.65 -4.74 23.27
C THR A 453 22.82 -4.77 22.29
N SER A 454 23.29 -5.96 21.95
CA SER A 454 24.31 -6.16 20.92
C SER A 454 23.83 -5.85 19.50
N THR A 455 22.52 -5.83 19.29
CA THR A 455 21.85 -5.53 18.01
C THR A 455 20.84 -4.41 18.16
N PRO A 456 21.27 -3.17 18.54
CA PRO A 456 20.36 -2.11 18.96
C PRO A 456 19.42 -1.63 17.84
N GLU A 457 19.82 -1.72 16.58
CA GLU A 457 18.99 -1.29 15.43
C GLU A 457 17.76 -2.18 15.25
N THR A 458 17.92 -3.49 15.41
CA THR A 458 16.80 -4.44 15.30
C THR A 458 15.95 -4.50 16.55
N ASP A 459 16.58 -4.43 17.74
CA ASP A 459 15.90 -4.59 19.02
C ASP A 459 15.12 -3.33 19.46
N ASN A 460 15.33 -2.21 18.76
CA ASN A 460 14.62 -0.94 18.95
C ASN A 460 13.71 -0.58 17.76
N THR A 461 13.31 -1.59 16.98
CA THR A 461 12.46 -1.44 15.83
C THR A 461 11.34 -2.48 15.89
N TRP A 462 10.08 -2.03 15.79
CA TRP A 462 8.90 -2.88 15.87
C TRP A 462 7.97 -2.60 14.69
N PRO A 463 7.45 -3.65 14.03
CA PRO A 463 6.43 -3.49 13.02
C PRO A 463 5.08 -3.17 13.68
N ILE A 464 4.30 -2.35 13.01
CA ILE A 464 2.90 -2.07 13.31
C ILE A 464 2.09 -2.17 12.05
N GLU A 465 0.97 -2.88 12.08
CA GLU A 465 0.06 -3.05 10.95
C GLU A 465 -1.30 -2.46 11.28
N VAL A 466 -1.90 -1.79 10.31
CA VAL A 466 -3.17 -1.08 10.50
C VAL A 466 -4.09 -1.29 9.31
N THR A 467 -5.36 -1.50 9.59
CA THR A 467 -6.46 -1.45 8.64
C THR A 467 -7.54 -0.51 9.19
N ALA A 468 -8.02 0.41 8.38
CA ALA A 468 -9.15 1.28 8.73
C ALA A 468 -10.47 0.66 8.26
N GLU A 469 -11.54 0.83 9.03
CA GLU A 469 -12.91 0.40 8.70
C GLU A 469 -13.86 1.59 8.77
N ASP A 470 -14.72 1.75 7.78
CA ASP A 470 -15.79 2.74 7.80
C ASP A 470 -17.09 2.18 8.41
N VAL A 471 -18.09 3.05 8.65
CA VAL A 471 -19.37 2.66 9.22
C VAL A 471 -20.22 1.74 8.34
N LYS A 472 -19.84 1.56 7.09
CA LYS A 472 -20.46 0.63 6.13
C LYS A 472 -19.72 -0.71 6.06
N GLY A 473 -18.63 -0.89 6.82
CA GLY A 473 -17.82 -2.11 6.84
C GLY A 473 -16.82 -2.20 5.69
N ASN A 474 -16.57 -1.11 4.95
CA ASN A 474 -15.50 -1.11 3.96
C ASN A 474 -14.16 -0.99 4.66
N LEU A 475 -13.22 -1.83 4.24
CA LEU A 475 -11.87 -1.87 4.79
C LEU A 475 -10.90 -1.12 3.87
N SER A 476 -9.88 -0.50 4.46
CA SER A 476 -8.74 0.02 3.72
C SER A 476 -7.80 -1.11 3.28
N ASN A 477 -6.82 -0.74 2.46
CA ASN A 477 -5.58 -1.49 2.34
C ASN A 477 -4.98 -1.74 3.74
N ARG A 478 -4.29 -2.87 3.90
CA ARG A 478 -3.50 -3.18 5.09
C ARG A 478 -2.16 -2.48 4.94
N GLU A 479 -1.91 -1.50 5.79
CA GLU A 479 -0.67 -0.72 5.82
C GLU A 479 0.23 -1.19 6.94
N GLN A 480 1.53 -1.17 6.68
CA GLN A 480 2.57 -1.51 7.64
C GLN A 480 3.51 -0.32 7.82
N SER A 481 3.97 -0.08 9.06
CA SER A 481 5.00 0.89 9.38
C SER A 481 5.96 0.31 10.41
N MET A 482 7.16 0.88 10.46
CA MET A 482 8.18 0.54 11.45
C MET A 482 8.26 1.64 12.50
N VAL A 483 8.11 1.27 13.76
CA VAL A 483 8.32 2.16 14.90
C VAL A 483 9.76 2.01 15.39
N VAL A 484 10.53 3.10 15.34
CA VAL A 484 11.96 3.09 15.65
C VAL A 484 12.25 4.02 16.82
N VAL A 485 12.79 3.50 17.89
CA VAL A 485 13.27 4.29 19.04
C VAL A 485 14.72 4.66 18.82
N GLN A 486 14.98 5.96 18.82
CA GLN A 486 16.33 6.49 18.67
C GLN A 486 17.15 6.31 19.93
N ALA A 487 18.43 5.95 19.74
CA ALA A 487 19.38 5.90 20.85
C ALA A 487 19.47 7.25 21.56
N PRO A 488 19.50 7.27 22.90
CA PRO A 488 19.71 8.50 23.64
C PRO A 488 21.09 9.06 23.31
N THR A 489 21.17 10.36 23.07
CA THR A 489 22.41 11.05 22.74
C THR A 489 23.02 11.63 24.03
N LEU A 490 24.28 11.26 24.35
CA LEU A 490 24.99 11.80 25.50
C LEU A 490 25.10 13.32 25.43
N SER A 491 24.71 14.01 26.51
CA SER A 491 24.93 15.43 26.71
C SER A 491 26.17 15.67 27.60
N GLN A 492 27.26 16.15 27.01
CA GLN A 492 28.49 16.52 27.75
C GLN A 492 28.23 17.55 28.86
N LYS A 493 27.28 18.47 28.61
CA LYS A 493 26.94 19.56 29.55
C LYS A 493 26.24 19.03 30.81
N ASP A 494 25.39 18.03 30.65
CA ASP A 494 24.53 17.50 31.72
C ASP A 494 25.10 16.22 32.34
N SER A 495 26.24 15.75 31.84
CA SER A 495 26.99 14.63 32.37
C SER A 495 28.15 15.08 33.30
N SER A 496 28.46 14.28 34.28
CA SER A 496 29.49 14.63 35.29
C SER A 496 30.39 13.46 35.62
N VAL A 497 31.62 13.77 36.04
CA VAL A 497 32.58 12.80 36.54
C VAL A 497 33.09 13.21 37.91
N SER A 498 33.26 12.24 38.79
CA SER A 498 33.76 12.43 40.14
C SER A 498 34.64 11.28 40.59
N LEU A 499 35.46 11.53 41.61
CA LEU A 499 36.30 10.53 42.29
C LEU A 499 35.84 10.32 43.74
N SER A 500 35.94 9.10 44.24
CA SER A 500 35.60 8.76 45.63
C SER A 500 36.49 9.46 46.65
N THR A 501 37.68 9.93 46.23
CA THR A 501 38.61 10.74 47.04
C THR A 501 39.37 11.71 46.13
N GLN A 502 39.79 12.87 46.70
CA GLN A 502 40.59 13.86 46.00
C GLN A 502 42.09 13.73 46.29
N THR A 503 42.48 12.78 47.18
CA THR A 503 43.87 12.54 47.55
C THR A 503 44.11 11.04 47.62
N LEU A 504 45.26 10.59 47.08
CA LEU A 504 45.75 9.20 47.13
C LEU A 504 47.24 9.19 47.46
N ASN A 505 47.68 8.10 47.96
CA ASN A 505 49.14 7.89 48.24
C ASN A 505 49.80 7.28 46.98
N ALA A 506 51.06 7.69 46.76
CA ALA A 506 51.93 7.08 45.75
C ALA A 506 52.54 5.78 46.27
N ASP A 507 51.68 4.76 46.53
CA ASP A 507 52.08 3.52 47.22
C ASP A 507 51.89 2.25 46.40
N SER A 508 51.54 2.42 45.10
CA SER A 508 51.21 1.34 44.15
C SER A 508 50.02 0.48 44.53
N HIS A 509 49.28 0.87 45.58
CA HIS A 509 48.08 0.12 46.07
C HIS A 509 46.88 0.99 46.36
N SER A 510 47.06 2.29 46.55
CA SER A 510 45.94 3.21 46.83
C SER A 510 45.03 3.27 45.66
N THR A 511 43.73 3.10 45.93
CA THR A 511 42.68 3.08 44.88
C THR A 511 41.64 4.15 45.11
N ALA A 512 41.07 4.63 44.01
CA ALA A 512 39.86 5.45 44.00
C ALA A 512 38.89 4.96 42.94
N THR A 513 37.61 5.12 43.20
CA THR A 513 36.57 4.86 42.21
C THR A 513 36.26 6.15 41.46
N LEU A 514 36.52 6.15 40.15
CA LEU A 514 36.04 7.15 39.21
C LEU A 514 34.61 6.82 38.84
N THR A 515 33.67 7.73 39.08
CA THR A 515 32.25 7.59 38.75
C THR A 515 31.89 8.61 37.71
N PHE A 516 31.37 8.15 36.57
CA PHE A 516 30.83 8.98 35.53
C PHE A 516 29.29 8.80 35.49
N ILE A 517 28.56 9.90 35.51
CA ILE A 517 27.07 9.92 35.38
C ILE A 517 26.74 10.51 34.03
N ALA A 518 26.16 9.68 33.19
CA ALA A 518 25.81 10.01 31.82
C ALA A 518 24.34 10.40 31.72
N HIS A 519 24.05 11.59 31.20
CA HIS A 519 22.72 12.08 30.91
C HIS A 519 22.58 12.53 29.45
N ASP A 520 21.36 12.46 28.90
CA ASP A 520 21.00 13.16 27.68
C ASP A 520 20.63 14.64 27.97
N ALA A 521 20.32 15.41 26.93
CA ALA A 521 19.96 16.82 27.07
C ALA A 521 18.60 17.06 27.80
N ALA A 522 17.80 16.00 28.00
CA ALA A 522 16.55 16.04 28.76
C ALA A 522 16.75 15.55 30.23
N GLY A 523 17.98 15.18 30.61
CA GLY A 523 18.31 14.70 31.95
C GLY A 523 18.01 13.20 32.17
N ASN A 524 17.70 12.45 31.08
CA ASN A 524 17.52 11.00 31.20
C ASN A 524 18.87 10.28 31.27
N PRO A 525 18.99 9.19 32.07
CA PRO A 525 20.20 8.42 32.11
C PRO A 525 20.55 7.75 30.77
N VAL A 526 21.78 7.77 30.38
CA VAL A 526 22.30 7.12 29.18
C VAL A 526 23.14 5.91 29.59
N VAL A 527 22.72 4.71 29.19
CA VAL A 527 23.41 3.44 29.50
C VAL A 527 23.97 2.81 28.22
N GLY A 528 24.79 1.78 28.34
CA GLY A 528 25.37 1.05 27.21
C GLY A 528 26.51 1.78 26.49
N LEU A 529 27.11 2.83 27.10
CA LEU A 529 28.23 3.54 26.51
C LEU A 529 29.51 2.72 26.62
N VAL A 530 30.30 2.68 25.58
CA VAL A 530 31.69 2.16 25.60
C VAL A 530 32.61 3.35 25.81
N LEU A 531 33.13 3.46 27.04
CA LEU A 531 33.93 4.59 27.46
C LEU A 531 35.42 4.25 27.43
N SER A 532 36.25 5.26 27.16
CA SER A 532 37.67 5.29 27.40
C SER A 532 38.01 6.43 28.39
N THR A 533 39.22 6.45 28.92
CA THR A 533 39.66 7.53 29.82
C THR A 533 40.91 8.21 29.28
N ARG A 534 40.83 9.51 29.05
CA ARG A 534 41.97 10.36 28.83
C ARG A 534 42.49 10.81 30.19
N HIS A 535 43.78 10.65 30.46
CA HIS A 535 44.44 11.13 31.68
C HIS A 535 45.63 12.02 31.36
N GLU A 536 45.84 13.01 32.21
CA GLU A 536 46.94 13.95 32.09
C GLU A 536 47.61 14.12 33.48
N GLY A 537 48.91 14.35 33.51
CA GLY A 537 49.72 14.45 34.73
C GLY A 537 50.49 13.18 35.03
N VAL A 538 50.23 12.55 36.17
CA VAL A 538 50.93 11.32 36.58
C VAL A 538 50.65 10.19 35.61
N GLN A 539 51.69 9.55 35.06
CA GLN A 539 51.59 8.45 34.11
C GLN A 539 51.65 7.07 34.75
N ASP A 540 52.24 6.98 35.95
CA ASP A 540 52.36 5.72 36.70
C ASP A 540 51.07 5.43 37.47
N ILE A 541 50.06 4.99 36.71
CA ILE A 541 48.72 4.62 37.20
C ILE A 541 48.19 3.40 36.46
N THR A 542 47.24 2.71 37.05
CA THR A 542 46.48 1.66 36.41
C THR A 542 44.98 1.97 36.49
N LEU A 543 44.28 1.86 35.36
CA LEU A 543 42.84 2.01 35.28
C LEU A 543 42.19 0.66 34.92
N SER A 544 41.18 0.27 35.67
CA SER A 544 40.35 -0.88 35.27
C SER A 544 39.53 -0.55 34.00
N GLU A 545 38.84 -1.53 33.43
CA GLU A 545 37.80 -1.24 32.45
C GLU A 545 36.63 -0.52 33.11
N TRP A 546 35.88 0.27 32.30
CA TRP A 546 34.63 0.86 32.72
C TRP A 546 33.57 -0.20 32.94
N LYS A 547 32.84 -0.13 34.04
CA LYS A 547 31.69 -0.94 34.36
C LYS A 547 30.44 -0.08 34.25
N ASP A 548 29.52 -0.45 33.36
CA ASP A 548 28.17 0.11 33.31
C ASP A 548 27.33 -0.50 34.45
N ASN A 549 26.73 0.34 35.29
CA ASN A 549 25.88 -0.10 36.39
C ASN A 549 24.39 -0.24 35.98
N GLY A 550 24.02 0.13 34.74
CA GLY A 550 22.68 -0.01 34.18
C GLY A 550 21.67 1.10 34.57
N ASP A 551 22.13 2.12 35.28
CA ASP A 551 21.33 3.25 35.76
C ASP A 551 21.81 4.61 35.19
N GLY A 552 22.71 4.61 34.21
CA GLY A 552 23.39 5.79 33.66
C GLY A 552 24.65 6.15 34.42
N SER A 553 25.02 5.42 35.47
CA SER A 553 26.31 5.57 36.14
C SER A 553 27.29 4.52 35.63
N TYR A 554 28.55 4.93 35.52
CA TYR A 554 29.68 4.11 35.09
C TYR A 554 30.78 4.23 36.13
N THR A 555 31.44 3.13 36.46
CA THR A 555 32.50 3.11 37.45
C THR A 555 33.80 2.52 36.86
N GLN A 556 34.92 3.13 37.21
CA GLN A 556 36.25 2.68 36.88
C GLN A 556 37.15 2.78 38.12
N ILE A 557 38.01 1.82 38.33
CA ILE A 557 38.96 1.84 39.47
C ILE A 557 40.29 2.40 38.97
N LEU A 558 40.74 3.47 39.65
CA LEU A 558 42.08 4.01 39.57
C LEU A 558 42.93 3.36 40.62
N THR A 559 44.11 2.89 40.28
CA THR A 559 45.17 2.43 41.22
C THR A 559 46.39 3.27 40.96
N THR A 560 46.99 3.81 42.01
CA THR A 560 48.19 4.62 41.93
C THR A 560 49.45 3.74 41.77
N GLY A 561 50.48 4.27 41.11
CA GLY A 561 51.86 3.76 41.18
C GLY A 561 52.68 4.46 42.23
N ALA A 562 53.95 4.58 41.99
CA ALA A 562 54.94 5.18 42.94
C ALA A 562 55.21 6.69 42.69
N MET A 563 54.60 7.25 41.61
CA MET A 563 54.86 8.65 41.28
C MET A 563 53.76 9.56 41.85
N SER A 564 54.22 10.64 42.51
CA SER A 564 53.31 11.67 43.04
C SER A 564 53.12 12.81 42.07
N GLY A 565 51.98 13.52 42.19
CA GLY A 565 51.61 14.67 41.37
C GLY A 565 50.14 14.82 41.23
N THR A 566 49.69 15.78 40.42
CA THR A 566 48.28 15.95 40.08
C THR A 566 47.93 15.08 38.89
N LEU A 567 46.86 14.32 39.01
CA LEU A 567 46.28 13.49 37.95
C LEU A 567 44.89 14.03 37.58
N THR A 568 44.68 14.23 36.30
CA THR A 568 43.41 14.64 35.73
C THR A 568 42.84 13.49 34.89
N LEU A 569 41.55 13.15 35.10
CA LEU A 569 40.86 12.04 34.42
C LEU A 569 39.64 12.55 33.74
N MET A 570 39.50 12.26 32.44
CA MET A 570 38.38 12.62 31.62
C MET A 570 37.81 11.40 30.89
N PRO A 571 36.58 10.99 31.19
CA PRO A 571 35.87 9.97 30.37
C PRO A 571 35.70 10.46 28.95
N GLN A 572 35.86 9.58 27.97
CA GLN A 572 35.67 9.87 26.55
C GLN A 572 34.76 8.83 25.91
N LEU A 573 33.89 9.31 25.01
CA LEU A 573 33.10 8.51 24.12
C LEU A 573 33.63 8.71 22.69
N ASN A 574 34.12 7.65 22.06
CA ASN A 574 34.71 7.71 20.71
C ASN A 574 35.80 8.80 20.56
N GLY A 575 36.61 8.99 21.59
CA GLY A 575 37.68 9.99 21.59
C GLY A 575 37.27 11.43 21.87
N VAL A 576 35.99 11.66 22.15
CA VAL A 576 35.44 12.98 22.53
C VAL A 576 35.13 13.00 24.02
N ASP A 577 35.51 14.09 24.71
CA ASP A 577 35.27 14.25 26.15
C ASP A 577 33.77 14.12 26.48
N ALA A 578 33.47 13.25 27.43
CA ALA A 578 32.09 12.86 27.77
C ALA A 578 31.48 13.75 28.88
N ALA A 579 32.28 14.50 29.61
CA ALA A 579 31.83 15.42 30.66
C ALA A 579 32.36 16.84 30.43
N LYS A 580 31.74 17.82 31.09
CA LYS A 580 32.11 19.24 30.97
C LYS A 580 33.47 19.55 31.66
N ALA A 581 33.77 18.85 32.76
CA ALA A 581 34.97 19.05 33.53
C ALA A 581 35.59 17.71 33.94
N PRO A 582 36.93 17.59 33.99
CA PRO A 582 37.57 16.36 34.41
C PRO A 582 37.48 16.18 35.94
N ALA A 583 37.67 14.95 36.38
CA ALA A 583 37.96 14.65 37.78
C ALA A 583 39.47 14.84 38.05
N VAL A 584 39.79 15.45 39.20
CA VAL A 584 41.17 15.74 39.58
C VAL A 584 41.45 15.07 40.90
N VAL A 585 42.65 14.44 41.02
CA VAL A 585 43.16 13.84 42.26
C VAL A 585 44.61 14.20 42.44
N ASN A 586 45.00 14.49 43.67
CA ASN A 586 46.36 14.72 44.05
C ASN A 586 46.99 13.42 44.64
N ILE A 587 47.99 12.90 43.96
CA ILE A 587 48.73 11.73 44.41
C ILE A 587 49.92 12.25 45.18
N ILE A 588 49.89 12.01 46.48
CA ILE A 588 50.95 12.50 47.43
C ILE A 588 52.05 11.44 47.61
N SER A 589 53.30 11.90 47.59
CA SER A 589 54.39 11.02 47.85
C SER A 589 54.33 10.56 49.31
N ILE A 590 54.47 9.26 49.51
CA ILE A 590 54.69 8.70 50.82
C ILE A 590 56.19 8.83 51.10
N SER A 591 56.59 9.86 51.85
CA SER A 591 57.95 9.95 52.44
C SER A 591 57.94 9.32 53.83
N SER A 592 58.89 8.40 54.09
CA SER A 592 59.14 7.93 55.44
C SER A 592 59.60 9.09 56.30
N SER A 593 58.96 9.27 57.45
CA SER A 593 59.37 10.30 58.40
C SER A 593 60.61 9.84 59.18
N ARG A 594 61.67 10.66 59.17
CA ARG A 594 62.93 10.37 59.92
C ARG A 594 62.72 10.36 61.43
N THR A 595 61.70 11.06 61.90
CA THR A 595 61.39 11.15 63.35
C THR A 595 60.51 10.01 63.84
N HIS A 596 59.74 9.37 62.94
CA HIS A 596 58.83 8.28 63.28
C HIS A 596 59.31 6.91 62.82
N SER A 597 60.38 6.87 62.02
CA SER A 597 61.02 5.60 61.58
C SER A 597 62.19 5.25 62.54
N SER A 598 62.45 3.98 62.69
CA SER A 598 63.49 3.48 63.54
C SER A 598 64.32 2.38 62.90
N ILE A 599 65.60 2.29 63.31
CA ILE A 599 66.48 1.20 62.93
C ILE A 599 67.05 0.57 64.19
N LYS A 600 67.06 -0.75 64.26
CA LYS A 600 67.49 -1.54 65.39
C LYS A 600 68.35 -2.73 64.96
N ILE A 601 69.31 -3.12 65.77
CA ILE A 601 70.03 -4.35 65.62
C ILE A 601 69.67 -5.29 66.78
N ASP A 602 69.70 -6.60 66.51
CA ASP A 602 69.25 -7.61 67.48
C ASP A 602 70.13 -7.80 68.71
N LYS A 603 71.41 -7.41 68.66
CA LYS A 603 72.38 -7.54 69.76
C LYS A 603 73.37 -6.43 69.72
N ASP A 604 73.90 -6.06 70.88
CA ASP A 604 74.97 -5.04 71.05
C ASP A 604 76.37 -5.57 70.68
N ARG A 605 76.59 -6.89 70.70
CA ARG A 605 77.87 -7.54 70.39
C ARG A 605 77.69 -8.81 69.57
N TYR A 606 78.55 -8.97 68.55
CA TYR A 606 78.56 -10.12 67.68
C TYR A 606 79.91 -10.79 67.61
N LEU A 607 79.92 -12.11 67.56
CA LEU A 607 81.14 -12.85 67.23
C LEU A 607 81.35 -12.74 65.70
N SER A 608 82.64 -12.65 65.34
CA SER A 608 83.02 -12.55 63.92
C SER A 608 82.48 -13.74 63.14
N GLY A 609 81.81 -13.47 62.06
CA GLY A 609 81.19 -14.49 61.19
C GLY A 609 79.71 -14.77 61.49
N ASN A 610 79.16 -14.26 62.58
CA ASN A 610 77.72 -14.38 62.83
C ASN A 610 76.93 -13.33 62.05
N PRO A 611 75.73 -13.67 61.59
CA PRO A 611 74.83 -12.68 60.95
C PRO A 611 74.41 -11.63 61.96
N ILE A 612 74.36 -10.37 61.53
CA ILE A 612 73.78 -9.23 62.23
C ILE A 612 72.40 -9.02 61.66
N GLU A 613 71.35 -9.25 62.44
CA GLU A 613 70.00 -8.95 62.03
C GLU A 613 69.74 -7.45 62.28
N VAL A 614 69.41 -6.75 61.21
CA VAL A 614 68.95 -5.35 61.21
C VAL A 614 67.48 -5.29 60.98
N THR A 615 66.73 -4.58 61.82
CA THR A 615 65.34 -4.29 61.67
C THR A 615 65.15 -2.80 61.42
N VAL A 616 64.47 -2.46 60.33
CA VAL A 616 64.09 -1.09 60.01
C VAL A 616 62.56 -1.02 60.08
N GLU A 617 62.02 -0.07 60.82
CA GLU A 617 60.63 0.24 60.88
C GLU A 617 60.43 1.61 60.23
N LEU A 618 59.73 1.61 59.07
CA LEU A 618 59.44 2.83 58.35
C LEU A 618 58.01 3.28 58.65
N ARG A 619 57.92 4.54 59.10
CA ARG A 619 56.62 5.22 59.34
C ARG A 619 56.60 6.58 58.66
N ASP A 620 55.42 7.03 58.22
CA ASP A 620 55.24 8.38 57.76
C ASP A 620 55.04 9.39 58.88
N GLU A 621 54.82 10.65 58.58
CA GLU A 621 54.64 11.72 59.57
C GLU A 621 53.37 11.53 60.43
N ASN A 622 52.44 10.68 60.05
CA ASN A 622 51.25 10.33 60.81
C ASN A 622 51.38 8.99 61.55
N ASP A 623 52.57 8.48 61.67
CA ASP A 623 52.90 7.23 62.35
C ASP A 623 52.30 5.96 61.66
N LYS A 624 51.95 6.05 60.37
CA LYS A 624 51.49 4.92 59.60
C LYS A 624 52.63 4.15 58.97
N PRO A 625 52.61 2.82 58.88
CA PRO A 625 53.64 2.02 58.28
C PRO A 625 53.81 2.32 56.79
N VAL A 626 55.07 2.52 56.36
CA VAL A 626 55.43 2.76 54.95
C VAL A 626 55.88 1.42 54.33
N LYS A 627 55.08 0.85 53.45
CA LYS A 627 55.28 -0.48 52.86
C LYS A 627 56.10 -0.43 51.57
N GLU A 628 56.58 -1.59 51.12
CA GLU A 628 57.20 -1.81 49.80
C GLU A 628 58.43 -0.97 49.48
N GLN A 629 59.18 -0.53 50.53
CA GLN A 629 60.35 0.30 50.38
C GLN A 629 61.65 -0.53 50.27
N LYS A 630 61.56 -1.81 49.96
CA LYS A 630 62.66 -2.75 49.90
C LYS A 630 63.89 -2.28 49.08
N GLN A 631 63.60 -1.72 47.87
CA GLN A 631 64.66 -1.23 46.97
C GLN A 631 65.36 0.04 47.52
N GLN A 632 64.55 0.90 48.11
CA GLN A 632 65.10 2.16 48.66
C GLN A 632 65.97 1.90 49.91
N LEU A 633 65.64 0.91 50.72
CA LEU A 633 66.43 0.52 51.87
C LEU A 633 67.84 0.00 51.50
N ASN A 634 67.98 -0.61 50.32
CA ASN A 634 69.30 -1.04 49.84
C ASN A 634 70.28 0.12 49.62
N ASN A 635 69.74 1.30 49.34
CA ASN A 635 70.56 2.51 49.11
C ASN A 635 70.61 3.46 50.32
N ALA A 636 69.57 3.38 51.19
CA ALA A 636 69.39 4.33 52.29
C ALA A 636 70.02 3.86 53.66
N VAL A 637 70.23 2.56 53.78
CA VAL A 637 70.81 2.02 55.01
C VAL A 637 72.33 1.84 54.87
N SER A 638 73.09 2.62 55.60
CA SER A 638 74.56 2.47 55.75
C SER A 638 74.88 1.92 57.11
N ILE A 639 75.89 1.03 57.18
CA ILE A 639 76.33 0.43 58.40
C ILE A 639 77.89 0.61 58.51
N ASP A 640 78.26 1.35 59.50
CA ASP A 640 79.71 1.61 59.77
C ASP A 640 80.47 0.31 60.09
N ASN A 641 81.65 0.20 59.56
CA ASN A 641 82.55 -0.96 59.79
C ASN A 641 82.13 -2.27 59.08
N VAL A 642 81.20 -2.23 58.13
CA VAL A 642 80.93 -3.35 57.22
C VAL A 642 81.47 -2.97 55.85
N LYS A 643 82.25 -3.88 55.21
CA LYS A 643 82.78 -3.58 53.86
C LYS A 643 81.66 -3.24 52.83
N PRO A 644 81.93 -2.22 52.02
CA PRO A 644 81.01 -1.92 50.93
C PRO A 644 80.87 -3.13 49.95
N GLY A 645 79.65 -3.46 49.51
CA GLY A 645 79.36 -4.48 48.49
C GLY A 645 78.65 -5.74 48.99
N VAL A 646 78.24 -5.80 50.26
CA VAL A 646 77.31 -6.86 50.71
C VAL A 646 75.91 -6.45 50.37
N THR A 647 75.32 -7.13 49.44
CA THR A 647 73.90 -6.94 49.11
C THR A 647 73.04 -7.36 50.27
N THR A 648 72.33 -6.42 50.85
CA THR A 648 71.32 -6.69 51.88
C THR A 648 70.03 -7.10 51.22
N ASP A 649 69.58 -8.32 51.47
CA ASP A 649 68.25 -8.80 50.96
C ASP A 649 67.20 -8.48 52.03
N TRP A 650 66.66 -7.27 51.94
CA TRP A 650 65.59 -6.82 52.81
C TRP A 650 64.32 -7.60 52.57
N LYS A 651 63.68 -8.07 53.63
CA LYS A 651 62.38 -8.72 53.62
C LYS A 651 61.45 -7.92 54.51
N GLU A 652 60.29 -7.52 53.93
CA GLU A 652 59.21 -6.95 54.71
C GLU A 652 58.56 -8.10 55.52
N THR A 653 58.66 -8.06 56.83
CA THR A 653 58.19 -9.12 57.73
C THR A 653 56.87 -8.79 58.40
N ALA A 654 56.48 -7.52 58.42
CA ALA A 654 55.22 -6.95 58.81
C ALA A 654 55.07 -5.59 58.10
N ASP A 655 53.92 -5.00 58.14
CA ASP A 655 53.62 -3.71 57.51
C ASP A 655 54.65 -2.65 57.95
N GLY A 656 55.45 -2.19 56.98
CA GLY A 656 56.48 -1.18 57.22
C GLY A 656 57.69 -1.66 58.03
N VAL A 657 57.80 -2.95 58.38
CA VAL A 657 58.91 -3.54 59.13
C VAL A 657 59.73 -4.41 58.21
N TYR A 658 60.95 -3.99 58.01
CA TYR A 658 61.95 -4.63 57.15
C TYR A 658 63.11 -5.24 57.95
N LYS A 659 63.49 -6.46 57.62
CA LYS A 659 64.57 -7.17 58.19
C LYS A 659 65.61 -7.61 57.16
N ALA A 660 66.87 -7.50 57.47
CA ALA A 660 67.97 -8.02 56.69
C ALA A 660 69.06 -8.60 57.55
N ASN A 661 69.71 -9.64 57.07
CA ASN A 661 70.89 -10.24 57.72
C ASN A 661 72.13 -9.79 56.99
N LEU A 662 73.09 -9.18 57.76
CA LEU A 662 74.36 -8.69 57.29
C LEU A 662 75.47 -9.63 57.76
N TYR A 663 76.39 -9.98 56.87
CA TYR A 663 77.53 -10.82 57.19
C TYR A 663 78.83 -10.04 57.09
N ARG A 664 79.67 -10.03 58.14
CA ARG A 664 80.97 -9.43 58.15
C ARG A 664 82.02 -10.39 57.55
N LEU A 665 82.70 -9.99 56.44
CA LEU A 665 83.79 -10.77 55.88
C LEU A 665 85.04 -10.69 56.71
N TYR A 666 85.69 -11.83 56.94
CA TYR A 666 86.86 -12.04 57.70
C TYR A 666 88.05 -11.16 57.21
N GLN A 667 88.62 -10.32 58.16
CA GLN A 667 89.99 -9.93 58.10
C GLN A 667 90.65 -10.42 59.43
N ARG A 668 91.72 -11.25 59.31
CA ARG A 668 92.47 -11.75 60.43
C ARG A 668 93.11 -10.56 61.17
N GLN A 669 92.52 -10.09 62.23
CA GLN A 669 93.11 -9.47 63.38
C GLN A 669 92.10 -9.28 64.49
N TRP A 670 92.45 -9.61 65.70
CA TRP A 670 91.62 -9.46 66.87
C TRP A 670 91.41 -7.97 67.18
N ALA A 671 90.22 -7.50 66.95
CA ALA A 671 89.73 -6.21 67.42
C ALA A 671 88.32 -6.37 67.94
N TYR A 672 88.07 -5.98 69.18
CA TYR A 672 86.78 -5.78 69.72
C TYR A 672 86.04 -4.72 68.87
N CYS A 673 84.88 -5.02 68.35
CA CYS A 673 84.02 -4.02 67.67
C CYS A 673 83.26 -3.24 68.71
N GLU A 674 83.70 -1.97 68.90
CA GLU A 674 82.80 -0.96 69.50
C GLU A 674 81.65 -0.64 68.62
N ALA A 675 80.52 -0.35 69.25
CA ALA A 675 79.19 -0.01 68.72
C ALA A 675 79.06 0.11 67.23
N ILE A 676 78.23 -0.74 66.61
CA ILE A 676 77.76 -0.62 65.24
C ILE A 676 76.63 0.44 65.23
N ASN A 677 76.91 1.56 64.58
CA ASN A 677 75.88 2.57 64.33
C ASN A 677 75.29 2.37 62.96
N ALA A 678 74.02 2.04 62.88
CA ALA A 678 73.27 2.01 61.70
C ALA A 678 72.54 3.36 61.56
N LYS A 679 72.56 3.96 60.35
CA LYS A 679 71.89 5.19 60.02
C LYS A 679 70.92 4.95 58.82
N LEU A 680 69.73 5.51 58.90
CA LEU A 680 68.77 5.62 57.79
C LEU A 680 68.90 7.04 57.22
N GLU A 681 69.31 7.17 55.95
CA GLU A 681 69.34 8.44 55.22
C GLU A 681 68.06 8.70 54.40
#